data_4b2d3856284a51983c165f88af5bf30f
#
_entry.id   4b2d3856284a51983c165f88af5bf30f
#
_cell.length_a   1.000
_cell.length_b   1.000
_cell.length_c   1.000
_cell.angle_alpha   90.00
_cell.angle_beta   90.00
_cell.angle_gamma   90.00
#
_symmetry.space_group_name_H-M   'P 1'
#
loop_
_entity.id
_entity.type
_entity.pdbx_description
1 polymer ?
#
loop_
_entity_poly.entity_id
_entity_poly.type
_entity_poly.pdbx_seq_one_letter_code
_entity_poly.pdbx_strand_id
1 'polypeptide(L)'
;MSEPSPRIQYAFYQATPLAAALHCALIPAALLAAPFAAAAAATPQAYQIAATDLDSALNQFAARAGITLSLDASLTQGKQSPGLNGRYTPEEGLQTLLNGSGLQGKSLGNNAWTVTPVPAAPAETLTVVGDWLAEARENDVFEHAGARDVLRREDFTKTGATTLREALNRIPGVNAPENNGTGSHDMAMNFGIRGLNPRLASRSTILMDGIPVPFAPYGQPQLSLAPVSLGNMDAVDVVRGGGAVRYGPQSVGGVVNFVTRAIPKEFGIEAGMEGLQSPTSSQHDPKGSGNLMIGGTADNGLGAALLYSGTRGSDWREHSSTKIDDVMLKTRYAPNEVHTFTSLLQYYEGRAQMPGGLSRADYNADRFQSTRPYDEFWGRRQLASLGYQYQPDTQHKFSVLTFYTNTLRSGYLDQGKNLTLSPREYWVRGVEPRYSQSFTLGETAHEVGVGYRYVSESTHEVRYTSPASSGRLPTGNSPYDRDTQSGTEAHAWYIDDRIDVGNWTLTPGMRYEHIQSYQNDYVKDGRQEIGYNAPLPALNVLYHLNESWNLYANTEGSFGTVQYSQIGKAVSSGSIEPEKARTWELGTRFDNQALQAEVGLFLINFSNQYESNQTDDSVTSRGKTRHSGLESRLRYDLGDVSPALENLSVSASYAYVNAVIRQAGDNYGNQVPFSPKHKGTLGMDYLSGSWTFNVNSEYQSGQYADNANTQDESADGSLGRIPGFMLWGARASYDFGPQFANLNLGVGVKNIFDHHYFTRAAEDNNKGLYAGQPRTIYMQGSVKF
;
A
#
# COMPACT_ATOMS: atom_id res chain seq x y z
N MET A 1 30.40 62.42 15.44
CA MET A 1 30.65 61.60 16.66
C MET A 1 29.30 60.99 17.05
N SER A 2 29.10 59.77 16.67
CA SER A 2 28.08 58.88 17.20
C SER A 2 28.47 57.43 16.77
N GLU A 3 28.78 56.63 17.75
CA GLU A 3 29.24 55.23 17.61
C GLU A 3 28.13 54.33 17.03
N PRO A 4 28.46 53.30 16.26
CA PRO A 4 27.50 52.29 15.85
C PRO A 4 27.43 51.14 16.86
N SER A 5 26.22 50.75 17.20
CA SER A 5 25.89 49.59 18.04
C SER A 5 26.27 48.24 17.38
N PRO A 6 26.62 47.23 18.17
CA PRO A 6 27.08 45.93 17.64
C PRO A 6 25.91 45.10 17.10
N ARG A 7 26.04 44.63 15.84
CA ARG A 7 25.20 43.64 15.25
C ARG A 7 25.54 42.27 15.82
N ILE A 8 24.61 41.66 16.51
CA ILE A 8 24.68 40.23 16.93
C ILE A 8 24.48 39.37 15.67
N GLN A 9 25.54 38.76 15.21
CA GLN A 9 25.49 37.74 14.19
C GLN A 9 25.00 36.43 14.85
N TYR A 10 23.77 36.00 14.51
CA TYR A 10 23.32 34.64 14.76
C TYR A 10 24.02 33.72 13.75
N ALA A 11 25.01 32.98 14.21
CA ALA A 11 25.57 31.88 13.48
C ALA A 11 24.53 30.74 13.44
N PHE A 12 23.82 30.59 12.33
CA PHE A 12 23.05 29.42 12.06
C PHE A 12 24.04 28.24 11.84
N TYR A 13 24.16 27.35 12.81
CA TYR A 13 24.72 26.02 12.60
C TYR A 13 23.80 25.30 11.60
N GLN A 14 24.19 25.25 10.37
CA GLN A 14 23.65 24.30 9.40
C GLN A 14 24.17 22.92 9.82
N ALA A 15 23.38 22.15 10.58
CA ALA A 15 23.62 20.75 10.77
C ALA A 15 23.57 20.07 9.39
N THR A 16 24.68 19.49 8.97
CA THR A 16 24.77 18.80 7.69
C THR A 16 23.76 17.64 7.68
N PRO A 17 23.11 17.36 6.54
CA PRO A 17 22.14 16.26 6.41
C PRO A 17 22.70 14.89 6.82
N LEU A 18 24.03 14.75 6.85
CA LEU A 18 24.73 13.55 7.28
C LEU A 18 24.59 13.27 8.80
N ALA A 19 24.48 14.30 9.61
CA ALA A 19 24.32 14.15 11.06
C ALA A 19 22.90 13.67 11.43
N ALA A 20 21.88 14.15 10.75
CA ALA A 20 20.50 13.68 10.93
C ALA A 20 20.30 12.26 10.42
N ALA A 21 20.92 11.91 9.28
CA ALA A 21 20.88 10.56 8.72
C ALA A 21 21.66 9.56 9.59
N LEU A 22 22.79 9.97 10.19
CA LEU A 22 23.56 9.11 11.10
C LEU A 22 22.80 8.83 12.41
N HIS A 23 22.05 9.80 12.93
CA HIS A 23 21.23 9.59 14.14
C HIS A 23 20.05 8.66 13.88
N CYS A 24 19.41 8.73 12.73
CA CYS A 24 18.33 7.80 12.37
C CYS A 24 18.82 6.38 12.02
N ALA A 25 20.05 6.24 11.50
CA ALA A 25 20.62 4.93 11.15
C ALA A 25 21.29 4.21 12.33
N LEU A 26 21.78 4.95 13.32
CA LEU A 26 22.48 4.37 14.49
C LEU A 26 21.53 3.89 15.60
N ILE A 27 20.32 4.38 15.68
CA ILE A 27 19.35 3.92 16.69
C ILE A 27 18.97 2.43 16.49
N PRO A 28 18.67 1.93 15.29
CA PRO A 28 18.44 0.49 15.10
C PRO A 28 19.67 -0.39 15.37
N ALA A 29 20.87 0.10 15.01
CA ALA A 29 22.10 -0.67 15.21
C ALA A 29 22.54 -0.71 16.67
N ALA A 30 22.27 0.32 17.46
CA ALA A 30 22.59 0.35 18.89
C ALA A 30 21.61 -0.50 19.74
N LEU A 31 20.36 -0.65 19.31
CA LEU A 31 19.38 -1.53 19.95
C LEU A 31 19.66 -3.03 19.65
N LEU A 32 20.29 -3.34 18.51
CA LEU A 32 20.71 -4.71 18.17
C LEU A 32 22.00 -5.16 18.91
N ALA A 33 22.74 -4.24 19.54
CA ALA A 33 23.97 -4.53 20.28
C ALA A 33 23.77 -4.68 21.80
N ALA A 34 22.54 -4.59 22.32
CA ALA A 34 22.27 -4.91 23.71
C ALA A 34 22.50 -6.41 23.95
N PRO A 35 23.29 -6.83 24.96
CA PRO A 35 23.48 -8.24 25.24
C PRO A 35 22.15 -8.82 25.69
N PHE A 36 21.61 -9.76 24.92
CA PHE A 36 20.51 -10.61 25.36
C PHE A 36 20.98 -11.32 26.66
N ALA A 37 20.46 -10.92 27.79
CA ALA A 37 20.53 -11.70 28.98
C ALA A 37 19.69 -12.95 28.71
N ALA A 38 20.36 -14.07 28.47
CA ALA A 38 19.68 -15.36 28.35
C ALA A 38 18.89 -15.58 29.63
N ALA A 39 17.56 -15.53 29.55
CA ALA A 39 16.69 -15.96 30.62
C ALA A 39 17.06 -17.41 30.94
N ALA A 40 17.42 -17.69 32.20
CA ALA A 40 17.77 -19.04 32.61
C ALA A 40 16.57 -19.94 32.34
N ALA A 41 16.73 -20.90 31.42
CA ALA A 41 15.67 -21.85 31.08
C ALA A 41 15.19 -22.55 32.34
N ALA A 42 13.89 -22.44 32.63
CA ALA A 42 13.29 -23.09 33.79
C ALA A 42 13.46 -24.62 33.67
N THR A 43 13.99 -25.26 34.68
CA THR A 43 14.26 -26.72 34.70
C THR A 43 12.94 -27.49 34.81
N PRO A 44 12.65 -28.47 33.91
CA PRO A 44 11.44 -29.28 33.98
C PRO A 44 11.31 -30.04 35.29
N GLN A 45 10.17 -29.88 35.96
CA GLN A 45 9.82 -30.61 37.21
C GLN A 45 8.79 -31.71 36.93
N ALA A 46 8.74 -32.71 37.79
CA ALA A 46 7.76 -33.82 37.70
C ALA A 46 6.44 -33.40 38.36
N TYR A 47 5.35 -33.46 37.58
CA TYR A 47 3.99 -33.20 38.06
C TYR A 47 3.13 -34.46 37.92
N GLN A 48 2.20 -34.61 38.86
CA GLN A 48 1.16 -35.62 38.88
C GLN A 48 -0.12 -34.96 39.39
N ILE A 49 -0.95 -34.45 38.48
CA ILE A 49 -2.21 -33.78 38.75
C ILE A 49 -3.30 -34.54 37.97
N ALA A 50 -4.28 -35.08 38.66
CA ALA A 50 -5.38 -35.79 38.05
C ALA A 50 -6.30 -34.84 37.25
N ALA A 51 -6.99 -35.36 36.25
CA ALA A 51 -8.07 -34.63 35.57
C ALA A 51 -9.15 -34.27 36.61
N THR A 52 -9.46 -33.00 36.71
CA THR A 52 -10.40 -32.42 37.69
C THR A 52 -10.88 -31.04 37.18
N ASP A 53 -11.70 -30.36 37.98
CA ASP A 53 -12.11 -29.00 37.69
C ASP A 53 -10.89 -28.10 37.45
N LEU A 54 -10.97 -27.26 36.43
CA LEU A 54 -9.85 -26.45 35.97
C LEU A 54 -9.26 -25.57 37.06
N ASP A 55 -10.10 -24.96 37.91
CA ASP A 55 -9.67 -24.14 39.05
C ASP A 55 -8.84 -24.97 40.03
N SER A 56 -9.31 -26.16 40.40
CA SER A 56 -8.60 -27.08 41.30
C SER A 56 -7.25 -27.54 40.73
N ALA A 57 -7.21 -27.86 39.44
CA ALA A 57 -5.98 -28.27 38.74
C ALA A 57 -4.94 -27.15 38.72
N LEU A 58 -5.35 -25.92 38.39
CA LEU A 58 -4.49 -24.73 38.33
C LEU A 58 -3.92 -24.36 39.69
N ASN A 59 -4.74 -24.39 40.73
CA ASN A 59 -4.27 -24.14 42.12
C ASN A 59 -3.26 -25.19 42.59
N GLN A 60 -3.48 -26.49 42.32
CA GLN A 60 -2.53 -27.56 42.63
C GLN A 60 -1.23 -27.39 41.84
N PHE A 61 -1.32 -26.99 40.56
CA PHE A 61 -0.15 -26.74 39.75
C PHE A 61 0.65 -25.55 40.23
N ALA A 62 0.04 -24.40 40.51
CA ALA A 62 0.70 -23.22 41.00
C ALA A 62 1.47 -23.48 42.30
N ALA A 63 0.86 -24.20 43.24
CA ALA A 63 1.47 -24.59 44.48
C ALA A 63 2.71 -25.51 44.30
N ARG A 64 2.66 -26.46 43.34
CA ARG A 64 3.78 -27.38 43.07
C ARG A 64 4.87 -26.75 42.18
N ALA A 65 4.50 -25.90 41.24
CA ALA A 65 5.43 -25.18 40.38
C ALA A 65 6.15 -24.00 41.08
N GLY A 66 5.67 -23.59 42.27
CA GLY A 66 6.20 -22.43 42.99
C GLY A 66 5.95 -21.11 42.26
N ILE A 67 4.83 -21.04 41.52
CA ILE A 67 4.42 -19.84 40.76
C ILE A 67 3.24 -19.15 41.45
N THR A 68 3.16 -17.84 41.28
CA THR A 68 1.97 -17.05 41.64
C THR A 68 1.06 -16.98 40.45
N LEU A 69 -0.16 -17.53 40.52
CA LEU A 69 -1.13 -17.52 39.45
C LEU A 69 -2.28 -16.55 39.77
N SER A 70 -2.42 -15.51 38.97
CA SER A 70 -3.56 -14.60 39.01
C SER A 70 -4.66 -15.14 38.11
N LEU A 71 -5.84 -15.39 38.66
CA LEU A 71 -6.94 -16.05 37.99
C LEU A 71 -8.26 -15.41 38.39
N ASP A 72 -9.07 -15.03 37.39
CA ASP A 72 -10.47 -14.69 37.59
C ASP A 72 -11.30 -15.98 37.63
N ALA A 73 -11.91 -16.27 38.80
CA ALA A 73 -12.68 -17.49 39.03
C ALA A 73 -13.87 -17.64 38.06
N SER A 74 -14.38 -16.56 37.49
CA SER A 74 -15.42 -16.60 36.47
C SER A 74 -15.00 -17.26 35.16
N LEU A 75 -13.69 -17.21 34.82
CA LEU A 75 -13.13 -17.78 33.60
C LEU A 75 -13.00 -19.30 33.66
N THR A 76 -12.83 -19.86 34.84
CA THR A 76 -12.63 -21.32 35.06
C THR A 76 -13.89 -22.06 35.45
N GLN A 77 -14.95 -21.35 35.82
CA GLN A 77 -16.20 -21.93 36.28
C GLN A 77 -16.81 -22.91 35.26
N GLY A 78 -17.03 -24.15 35.68
CA GLY A 78 -17.61 -25.19 34.84
C GLY A 78 -16.64 -25.82 33.82
N LYS A 79 -15.38 -25.44 33.79
CA LYS A 79 -14.37 -26.02 32.91
C LYS A 79 -13.60 -27.14 33.57
N GLN A 80 -13.19 -28.14 32.77
CA GLN A 80 -12.43 -29.31 33.20
C GLN A 80 -11.01 -29.22 32.65
N SER A 81 -10.02 -29.69 33.44
CA SER A 81 -8.64 -29.85 33.02
C SER A 81 -8.34 -31.29 32.66
N PRO A 82 -7.56 -31.57 31.60
CA PRO A 82 -7.14 -32.94 31.25
C PRO A 82 -6.20 -33.57 32.29
N GLY A 83 -5.73 -32.77 33.29
CA GLY A 83 -4.70 -33.21 34.25
C GLY A 83 -3.30 -33.06 33.63
N LEU A 84 -2.28 -33.33 34.47
CA LEU A 84 -0.87 -33.24 34.11
C LEU A 84 -0.07 -34.37 34.71
N ASN A 85 0.57 -35.21 33.86
CA ASN A 85 1.41 -36.29 34.32
C ASN A 85 2.70 -36.36 33.48
N GLY A 86 3.82 -36.06 34.08
CA GLY A 86 5.13 -36.00 33.39
C GLY A 86 6.05 -34.93 33.93
N ARG A 87 7.12 -34.67 33.19
CA ARG A 87 8.06 -33.60 33.46
C ARG A 87 7.81 -32.42 32.52
N TYR A 88 7.55 -31.27 33.10
CA TYR A 88 7.22 -30.03 32.38
C TYR A 88 7.92 -28.83 32.99
N THR A 89 8.22 -27.82 32.21
CA THR A 89 8.48 -26.48 32.69
C THR A 89 7.18 -25.86 33.22
N PRO A 90 7.22 -24.80 34.06
CA PRO A 90 6.00 -24.12 34.49
C PRO A 90 5.10 -23.64 33.33
N GLU A 91 5.69 -23.22 32.24
CA GLU A 91 4.97 -22.79 31.03
C GLU A 91 4.27 -23.95 30.31
N GLU A 92 5.00 -25.00 29.97
CA GLU A 92 4.45 -26.19 29.33
C GLU A 92 3.36 -26.86 30.17
N GLY A 93 3.57 -26.92 31.50
CA GLY A 93 2.59 -27.50 32.41
C GLY A 93 1.30 -26.69 32.48
N LEU A 94 1.41 -25.35 32.56
CA LEU A 94 0.25 -24.47 32.55
C LEU A 94 -0.52 -24.57 31.23
N GLN A 95 0.18 -24.57 30.12
CA GLN A 95 -0.41 -24.68 28.79
C GLN A 95 -1.14 -26.04 28.57
N THR A 96 -0.55 -27.12 29.08
CA THR A 96 -1.18 -28.45 29.04
C THR A 96 -2.46 -28.52 29.87
N LEU A 97 -2.49 -27.92 31.05
CA LEU A 97 -3.68 -27.85 31.90
C LEU A 97 -4.81 -27.01 31.31
N LEU A 98 -4.45 -25.95 30.57
CA LEU A 98 -5.39 -25.05 29.93
C LEU A 98 -5.89 -25.55 28.56
N ASN A 99 -5.31 -26.62 28.04
CA ASN A 99 -5.66 -27.14 26.71
C ASN A 99 -7.16 -27.50 26.62
N GLY A 100 -7.82 -27.02 25.58
CA GLY A 100 -9.26 -27.20 25.35
C GLY A 100 -10.18 -26.31 26.21
N SER A 101 -9.65 -25.49 27.12
CA SER A 101 -10.44 -24.60 28.00
C SER A 101 -10.81 -23.25 27.36
N GLY A 102 -10.17 -22.88 26.22
CA GLY A 102 -10.29 -21.53 25.64
C GLY A 102 -9.56 -20.46 26.46
N LEU A 103 -8.64 -20.86 27.35
CA LEU A 103 -7.81 -19.97 28.17
C LEU A 103 -6.34 -20.18 27.87
N GLN A 104 -5.53 -19.15 28.06
CA GLN A 104 -4.07 -19.18 27.94
C GLN A 104 -3.41 -18.62 29.20
N GLY A 105 -2.21 -19.14 29.52
CA GLY A 105 -1.38 -18.61 30.59
C GLY A 105 -0.39 -17.59 30.03
N LYS A 106 -0.31 -16.40 30.61
CA LYS A 106 0.67 -15.36 30.26
C LYS A 106 1.62 -15.14 31.42
N SER A 107 2.93 -15.22 31.19
CA SER A 107 3.93 -14.88 32.21
C SER A 107 3.97 -13.37 32.43
N LEU A 108 3.99 -12.97 33.70
CA LEU A 108 4.16 -11.58 34.14
C LEU A 108 5.58 -11.31 34.65
N GLY A 109 6.51 -12.27 34.50
CA GLY A 109 7.84 -12.21 35.08
C GLY A 109 7.86 -12.62 36.57
N ASN A 110 9.04 -12.78 37.16
CA ASN A 110 9.25 -13.10 38.60
C ASN A 110 8.40 -14.28 39.12
N ASN A 111 8.24 -15.36 38.35
CA ASN A 111 7.38 -16.51 38.64
C ASN A 111 5.88 -16.16 38.83
N ALA A 112 5.41 -15.02 38.35
CA ALA A 112 4.01 -14.64 38.33
C ALA A 112 3.39 -14.92 36.95
N TRP A 113 2.18 -15.45 36.95
CA TRP A 113 1.41 -15.80 35.75
C TRP A 113 -0.04 -15.32 35.85
N THR A 114 -0.65 -14.99 34.77
CA THR A 114 -2.09 -14.72 34.69
C THR A 114 -2.74 -15.63 33.67
N VAL A 115 -4.00 -16.01 33.92
CA VAL A 115 -4.82 -16.76 32.97
C VAL A 115 -5.83 -15.81 32.37
N THR A 116 -5.80 -15.73 31.06
CA THR A 116 -6.71 -14.88 30.27
C THR A 116 -7.43 -15.73 29.23
N PRO A 117 -8.61 -15.33 28.74
CA PRO A 117 -9.18 -15.94 27.56
C PRO A 117 -8.15 -15.91 26.41
N VAL A 118 -8.03 -17.00 25.69
CA VAL A 118 -7.36 -16.97 24.39
C VAL A 118 -8.07 -15.85 23.62
N PRO A 119 -7.37 -14.80 23.16
CA PRO A 119 -8.01 -13.82 22.30
C PRO A 119 -8.74 -14.62 21.22
N ALA A 120 -10.04 -14.39 21.05
CA ALA A 120 -10.76 -14.99 19.94
C ALA A 120 -9.92 -14.67 18.71
N ALA A 121 -9.42 -15.71 18.07
CA ALA A 121 -8.73 -15.53 16.78
C ALA A 121 -9.63 -14.60 15.98
N PRO A 122 -9.12 -13.48 15.45
CA PRO A 122 -9.97 -12.50 14.77
C PRO A 122 -10.87 -13.29 13.86
N ALA A 123 -12.17 -13.20 14.05
CA ALA A 123 -13.17 -14.14 13.52
C ALA A 123 -12.77 -14.41 12.08
N GLU A 124 -12.38 -15.64 11.72
CA GLU A 124 -11.83 -15.96 10.41
C GLU A 124 -12.76 -15.36 9.38
N THR A 125 -12.41 -14.18 8.91
CA THR A 125 -13.21 -13.47 7.93
C THR A 125 -13.09 -14.26 6.64
N LEU A 126 -14.21 -14.69 6.11
CA LEU A 126 -14.24 -15.41 4.85
C LEU A 126 -13.85 -14.43 3.74
N THR A 127 -12.61 -14.47 3.32
CA THR A 127 -12.11 -13.58 2.27
C THR A 127 -12.63 -14.08 0.93
N VAL A 128 -13.28 -13.17 0.20
CA VAL A 128 -13.74 -13.45 -1.16
C VAL A 128 -12.61 -13.14 -2.09
N VAL A 129 -11.74 -14.06 -2.41
CA VAL A 129 -10.91 -13.95 -3.62
C VAL A 129 -10.06 -15.18 -3.90
N GLY A 130 -9.85 -15.41 -5.17
CA GLY A 130 -8.86 -16.35 -5.62
C GLY A 130 -7.44 -15.87 -5.32
N ASP A 131 -6.82 -16.53 -4.41
CA ASP A 131 -5.41 -16.76 -4.23
C ASP A 131 -4.35 -15.65 -4.26
N TRP A 132 -3.34 -15.83 -3.47
CA TRP A 132 -1.98 -15.28 -3.47
C TRP A 132 -1.74 -14.02 -2.63
N LEU A 133 -2.49 -12.94 -2.85
CA LEU A 133 -2.45 -11.70 -2.09
C LEU A 133 -3.77 -11.45 -1.35
N ALA A 134 -4.73 -12.33 -1.55
CA ALA A 134 -6.10 -12.13 -1.13
C ALA A 134 -6.31 -12.20 0.37
N GLU A 135 -5.48 -12.94 1.06
CA GLU A 135 -5.64 -13.16 2.49
C GLU A 135 -4.78 -12.23 3.33
N ALA A 136 -3.69 -11.67 2.74
CA ALA A 136 -2.76 -10.76 3.40
C ALA A 136 -2.47 -11.18 4.86
N ARG A 137 -2.19 -12.46 5.08
CA ARG A 137 -1.95 -13.02 6.41
C ARG A 137 -0.65 -12.51 6.99
N GLU A 138 -0.56 -12.43 8.30
CA GLU A 138 0.66 -11.97 8.97
C GLU A 138 1.86 -12.89 8.67
N ASN A 139 1.66 -14.20 8.66
CA ASN A 139 2.70 -15.18 8.31
C ASN A 139 3.15 -15.06 6.83
N ASP A 140 2.31 -14.56 5.93
CA ASP A 140 2.68 -14.38 4.52
C ASP A 140 3.84 -13.40 4.35
N VAL A 141 3.96 -12.39 5.22
CA VAL A 141 5.08 -11.45 5.23
C VAL A 141 6.35 -12.15 5.68
N PHE A 142 6.28 -12.95 6.75
CA PHE A 142 7.45 -13.65 7.32
C PHE A 142 8.01 -14.71 6.36
N GLU A 143 7.15 -15.43 5.67
CA GLU A 143 7.49 -16.49 4.72
C GLU A 143 7.82 -15.98 3.30
N HIS A 144 7.74 -14.67 3.06
CA HIS A 144 8.02 -14.11 1.75
C HIS A 144 9.53 -13.88 1.56
N ALA A 145 10.09 -14.42 0.48
CA ALA A 145 11.51 -14.27 0.13
C ALA A 145 11.80 -12.93 -0.59
N GLY A 146 11.41 -11.82 0.01
CA GLY A 146 11.58 -10.46 -0.52
C GLY A 146 10.94 -9.43 0.40
N ALA A 147 11.07 -8.16 0.06
CA ALA A 147 10.48 -7.08 0.83
C ALA A 147 8.95 -7.04 0.60
N ARG A 148 8.17 -7.28 1.64
CA ARG A 148 6.70 -7.25 1.64
C ARG A 148 6.17 -6.57 2.89
N ASP A 149 5.16 -5.71 2.73
CA ASP A 149 4.45 -5.05 3.81
C ASP A 149 2.95 -5.23 3.65
N VAL A 150 2.27 -5.55 4.74
CA VAL A 150 0.82 -5.56 4.83
C VAL A 150 0.40 -4.52 5.85
N LEU A 151 -0.29 -3.48 5.38
CA LEU A 151 -0.93 -2.47 6.23
C LEU A 151 -2.38 -2.86 6.41
N ARG A 152 -2.80 -3.13 7.63
CA ARG A 152 -4.16 -3.53 7.96
C ARG A 152 -5.04 -2.33 8.31
N ARG A 153 -6.34 -2.54 8.32
CA ARG A 153 -7.33 -1.52 8.72
C ARG A 153 -7.01 -0.92 10.09
N GLU A 154 -6.52 -1.72 11.03
CA GLU A 154 -6.11 -1.26 12.36
C GLU A 154 -4.98 -0.22 12.29
N ASP A 155 -4.01 -0.42 11.40
CA ASP A 155 -2.89 0.50 11.21
C ASP A 155 -3.36 1.85 10.67
N PHE A 156 -4.34 1.84 9.74
CA PHE A 156 -4.97 3.06 9.25
C PHE A 156 -5.67 3.82 10.38
N THR A 157 -6.45 3.08 11.18
CA THR A 157 -7.23 3.66 12.28
C THR A 157 -6.32 4.21 13.38
N LYS A 158 -5.33 3.45 13.84
CA LYS A 158 -4.39 3.87 14.89
C LYS A 158 -3.62 5.14 14.51
N THR A 159 -3.17 5.21 13.28
CA THR A 159 -2.34 6.31 12.80
C THR A 159 -3.14 7.50 12.29
N GLY A 160 -4.47 7.38 12.22
CA GLY A 160 -5.35 8.44 11.71
C GLY A 160 -5.18 8.72 10.23
N ALA A 161 -4.76 7.71 9.43
CA ALA A 161 -4.70 7.87 7.99
C ALA A 161 -6.12 8.04 7.42
N THR A 162 -6.31 9.12 6.68
CA THR A 162 -7.60 9.47 6.06
C THR A 162 -7.59 9.23 4.55
N THR A 163 -6.41 8.96 3.98
CA THR A 163 -6.21 8.68 2.56
C THR A 163 -5.30 7.48 2.34
N LEU A 164 -5.45 6.80 1.19
CA LEU A 164 -4.53 5.74 0.76
C LEU A 164 -3.09 6.23 0.64
N ARG A 165 -2.89 7.49 0.24
CA ARG A 165 -1.59 8.12 0.15
C ARG A 165 -0.86 8.12 1.50
N GLU A 166 -1.54 8.52 2.56
CA GLU A 166 -0.96 8.55 3.92
C GLU A 166 -0.61 7.14 4.41
N ALA A 167 -1.43 6.15 4.07
CA ALA A 167 -1.13 4.75 4.37
C ALA A 167 0.13 4.27 3.61
N LEU A 168 0.19 4.48 2.30
CA LEU A 168 1.31 4.06 1.46
C LEU A 168 2.64 4.72 1.84
N ASN A 169 2.62 5.98 2.30
CA ASN A 169 3.83 6.70 2.74
C ASN A 169 4.50 6.11 3.99
N ARG A 170 3.84 5.20 4.71
CA ARG A 170 4.42 4.50 5.87
C ARG A 170 5.28 3.31 5.48
N ILE A 171 5.15 2.84 4.24
CA ILE A 171 5.91 1.71 3.72
C ILE A 171 7.31 2.20 3.29
N PRO A 172 8.40 1.56 3.74
CA PRO A 172 9.75 1.91 3.33
C PRO A 172 9.89 1.90 1.80
N GLY A 173 10.60 2.89 1.24
CA GLY A 173 10.84 2.97 -0.21
C GLY A 173 9.64 3.41 -1.07
N VAL A 174 8.45 3.57 -0.50
CA VAL A 174 7.29 4.12 -1.20
C VAL A 174 7.25 5.64 -1.06
N ASN A 175 7.11 6.35 -2.17
CA ASN A 175 6.93 7.79 -2.24
C ASN A 175 5.57 8.10 -2.87
N ALA A 176 4.60 8.51 -2.06
CA ALA A 176 3.25 8.90 -2.48
C ALA A 176 3.03 10.40 -2.21
N PRO A 177 3.40 11.30 -3.16
CA PRO A 177 3.23 12.74 -3.01
C PRO A 177 1.76 13.14 -3.03
N GLU A 178 1.45 14.29 -2.46
CA GLU A 178 0.07 14.80 -2.40
C GLU A 178 -0.52 15.05 -3.78
N ASN A 179 0.29 15.51 -4.71
CA ASN A 179 -0.21 15.74 -6.06
C ASN A 179 0.89 15.81 -7.13
N ASN A 180 0.43 15.74 -8.36
CA ASN A 180 1.12 16.11 -9.57
C ASN A 180 0.12 16.87 -10.47
N GLY A 181 0.55 17.37 -11.62
CA GLY A 181 -0.26 18.22 -12.48
C GLY A 181 -1.64 17.70 -12.87
N THR A 182 -1.79 16.38 -13.07
CA THR A 182 -3.04 15.73 -13.50
C THR A 182 -3.66 14.81 -12.48
N GLY A 183 -3.11 14.74 -11.29
CA GLY A 183 -3.55 13.86 -10.22
C GLY A 183 -3.66 14.55 -8.87
N SER A 184 -4.05 15.83 -8.86
CA SER A 184 -4.18 16.63 -7.66
C SER A 184 -5.54 16.53 -7.01
N HIS A 185 -6.15 15.35 -7.06
CA HIS A 185 -7.47 15.08 -6.48
C HIS A 185 -7.53 13.65 -5.91
N ASP A 186 -8.46 13.39 -5.02
CA ASP A 186 -8.58 12.12 -4.29
C ASP A 186 -8.83 10.88 -5.14
N MET A 187 -9.36 11.09 -6.35
CA MET A 187 -9.59 9.99 -7.28
C MET A 187 -8.31 9.53 -7.97
N ALA A 188 -7.23 10.32 -7.95
CA ALA A 188 -5.96 9.94 -8.55
C ALA A 188 -5.07 9.24 -7.53
N MET A 189 -4.31 8.26 -8.00
CA MET A 189 -3.32 7.58 -7.19
C MET A 189 -1.91 7.87 -7.70
N ASN A 190 -1.10 8.52 -6.85
CA ASN A 190 0.26 8.87 -7.14
C ASN A 190 1.17 8.18 -6.13
N PHE A 191 1.97 7.22 -6.56
CA PHE A 191 3.08 6.68 -5.79
C PHE A 191 4.13 6.04 -6.69
N GLY A 192 5.36 6.06 -6.23
CA GLY A 192 6.48 5.34 -6.83
C GLY A 192 7.21 4.53 -5.77
N ILE A 193 7.73 3.38 -6.14
CA ILE A 193 8.48 2.48 -5.26
C ILE A 193 9.96 2.56 -5.67
N ARG A 194 10.89 2.65 -4.70
CA ARG A 194 12.34 2.62 -4.92
C ARG A 194 12.84 3.64 -5.95
N GLY A 195 12.31 4.87 -5.86
CA GLY A 195 12.73 5.98 -6.70
C GLY A 195 12.13 6.02 -8.11
N LEU A 196 11.10 5.23 -8.37
CA LEU A 196 10.30 5.36 -9.58
C LEU A 196 9.45 6.62 -9.51
N ASN A 197 9.21 7.24 -10.68
CA ASN A 197 8.36 8.41 -10.77
C ASN A 197 6.94 8.09 -10.24
N PRO A 198 6.43 8.82 -9.24
CA PRO A 198 5.15 8.54 -8.61
C PRO A 198 3.93 8.88 -9.47
N ARG A 199 4.09 9.55 -10.60
CA ARG A 199 2.97 10.05 -11.41
C ARG A 199 2.02 8.93 -11.81
N LEU A 200 0.78 9.02 -11.28
CA LEU A 200 -0.34 8.12 -11.57
C LEU A 200 -0.03 6.63 -11.39
N ALA A 201 0.95 6.32 -10.54
CA ALA A 201 1.35 4.96 -10.14
C ALA A 201 1.57 3.96 -11.29
N SER A 202 1.95 4.44 -12.46
CA SER A 202 1.93 3.72 -13.74
C SER A 202 3.01 2.63 -13.91
N ARG A 203 3.83 2.37 -12.86
CA ARG A 203 4.98 1.45 -12.92
C ARG A 203 4.90 0.30 -11.94
N SER A 204 3.76 0.12 -11.30
CA SER A 204 3.49 -1.00 -10.41
C SER A 204 2.28 -1.79 -10.90
N THR A 205 2.28 -3.08 -10.67
CA THR A 205 1.07 -3.90 -10.83
C THR A 205 0.11 -3.56 -9.70
N ILE A 206 -1.03 -2.97 -10.02
CA ILE A 206 -2.01 -2.53 -9.03
C ILE A 206 -3.27 -3.33 -9.17
N LEU A 207 -3.64 -3.98 -8.07
CA LEU A 207 -4.74 -4.92 -7.99
C LEU A 207 -5.71 -4.49 -6.88
N MET A 208 -6.95 -4.90 -7.00
CA MET A 208 -7.95 -4.94 -5.94
C MET A 208 -8.55 -6.35 -5.91
N ASP A 209 -8.35 -7.05 -4.79
CA ASP A 209 -8.72 -8.47 -4.69
C ASP A 209 -8.19 -9.31 -5.87
N GLY A 210 -6.95 -9.06 -6.32
CA GLY A 210 -6.32 -9.74 -7.45
C GLY A 210 -6.74 -9.23 -8.85
N ILE A 211 -7.75 -8.36 -8.94
CA ILE A 211 -8.28 -7.81 -10.20
C ILE A 211 -7.55 -6.50 -10.54
N PRO A 212 -7.11 -6.29 -11.79
CA PRO A 212 -6.44 -5.05 -12.18
C PRO A 212 -7.28 -3.80 -11.92
N VAL A 213 -6.67 -2.81 -11.27
CA VAL A 213 -7.27 -1.50 -11.01
C VAL A 213 -7.14 -0.55 -12.20
N PRO A 214 -6.01 -0.48 -12.94
CA PRO A 214 -5.85 0.42 -14.08
C PRO A 214 -6.92 0.23 -15.16
N PHE A 215 -7.24 1.31 -15.88
CA PHE A 215 -8.27 1.33 -16.94
C PHE A 215 -7.98 0.37 -18.08
N ALA A 216 -6.70 0.28 -18.47
CA ALA A 216 -6.14 -0.63 -19.43
C ALA A 216 -4.75 -1.02 -18.89
N PRO A 217 -4.63 -2.12 -18.15
CA PRO A 217 -3.39 -2.53 -17.48
C PRO A 217 -2.16 -2.60 -18.37
N TYR A 218 -2.36 -2.93 -19.65
CA TYR A 218 -1.29 -2.98 -20.64
C TYR A 218 -1.15 -1.68 -21.42
N GLY A 219 -2.25 -1.12 -21.96
CA GLY A 219 -2.19 0.02 -22.86
C GLY A 219 -2.19 1.38 -22.21
N GLN A 220 -2.77 1.51 -21.00
CA GLN A 220 -2.79 2.74 -20.22
C GLN A 220 -2.85 2.47 -18.73
N PRO A 221 -1.71 2.13 -18.09
CA PRO A 221 -1.65 1.72 -16.69
C PRO A 221 -1.82 2.86 -15.68
N GLN A 222 -2.02 4.08 -16.14
CA GLN A 222 -2.14 5.29 -15.32
C GLN A 222 -3.42 5.31 -14.48
N LEU A 223 -3.33 5.79 -13.23
CA LEU A 223 -4.42 5.89 -12.27
C LEU A 223 -4.86 7.34 -12.01
N SER A 224 -5.32 8.04 -13.04
CA SER A 224 -6.03 9.32 -12.85
C SER A 224 -7.46 9.13 -12.30
N LEU A 225 -8.00 7.93 -12.35
CA LEU A 225 -9.17 7.47 -11.62
C LEU A 225 -8.78 6.15 -10.95
N ALA A 226 -8.56 6.16 -9.65
CA ALA A 226 -8.29 4.97 -8.84
C ALA A 226 -9.58 4.62 -8.07
N PRO A 227 -10.35 3.63 -8.52
CA PRO A 227 -11.62 3.28 -7.90
C PRO A 227 -11.42 2.42 -6.65
N VAL A 228 -10.68 2.98 -5.69
CA VAL A 228 -10.30 2.34 -4.43
C VAL A 228 -10.53 3.33 -3.29
N SER A 229 -11.45 3.02 -2.40
CA SER A 229 -11.79 3.84 -1.24
C SER A 229 -11.30 3.20 0.06
N LEU A 230 -10.55 3.92 0.87
CA LEU A 230 -9.97 3.42 2.14
C LEU A 230 -11.03 2.80 3.07
N GLY A 231 -12.26 3.38 3.09
CA GLY A 231 -13.37 2.88 3.89
C GLY A 231 -13.83 1.46 3.54
N ASN A 232 -13.58 1.01 2.31
CA ASN A 232 -13.93 -0.33 1.81
C ASN A 232 -12.77 -1.34 1.90
N MET A 233 -11.58 -0.94 2.42
CA MET A 233 -10.40 -1.80 2.48
C MET A 233 -10.17 -2.38 3.87
N ASP A 234 -9.73 -3.64 3.93
CA ASP A 234 -9.22 -4.29 5.14
C ASP A 234 -7.69 -4.25 5.20
N ALA A 235 -7.03 -4.29 4.03
CA ALA A 235 -5.58 -4.24 3.98
C ALA A 235 -5.07 -3.64 2.66
N VAL A 236 -3.82 -3.17 2.69
CA VAL A 236 -2.99 -2.89 1.52
C VAL A 236 -1.75 -3.77 1.61
N ASP A 237 -1.58 -4.66 0.66
CA ASP A 237 -0.46 -5.59 0.57
C ASP A 237 0.50 -5.10 -0.52
N VAL A 238 1.75 -4.84 -0.15
CA VAL A 238 2.77 -4.28 -1.03
C VAL A 238 3.98 -5.18 -1.09
N VAL A 239 4.22 -5.78 -2.25
CA VAL A 239 5.42 -6.53 -2.57
C VAL A 239 6.36 -5.62 -3.38
N ARG A 240 7.54 -5.32 -2.82
CA ARG A 240 8.53 -4.42 -3.42
C ARG A 240 9.63 -5.20 -4.14
N GLY A 241 9.32 -5.85 -5.23
CA GLY A 241 10.16 -6.81 -5.94
C GLY A 241 9.70 -8.25 -5.63
N GLY A 242 10.33 -9.26 -6.20
CA GLY A 242 10.09 -10.69 -5.89
C GLY A 242 8.68 -11.22 -6.15
N GLY A 243 7.80 -10.49 -6.79
CA GLY A 243 6.41 -10.86 -7.02
C GLY A 243 5.99 -11.04 -8.48
N ALA A 244 6.90 -10.74 -9.39
CA ALA A 244 6.57 -10.59 -10.82
C ALA A 244 6.16 -11.89 -11.51
N VAL A 245 6.56 -13.06 -11.02
CA VAL A 245 6.26 -14.33 -11.69
C VAL A 245 4.76 -14.56 -11.80
N ARG A 246 4.04 -14.36 -10.72
CA ARG A 246 2.59 -14.63 -10.65
C ARG A 246 1.73 -13.44 -11.05
N TYR A 247 2.31 -12.20 -11.07
CA TYR A 247 1.60 -10.95 -11.29
C TYR A 247 2.21 -10.14 -12.43
N GLY A 248 1.41 -9.32 -13.07
CA GLY A 248 1.78 -8.42 -14.15
C GLY A 248 0.54 -7.73 -14.72
N PRO A 249 0.69 -6.88 -15.69
CA PRO A 249 1.91 -6.25 -16.20
C PRO A 249 2.39 -5.11 -15.29
N GLN A 250 3.39 -4.33 -15.72
CA GLN A 250 3.93 -3.17 -14.99
C GLN A 250 4.61 -3.54 -13.64
N SER A 251 5.26 -4.70 -13.56
CA SER A 251 5.84 -5.22 -12.32
C SER A 251 7.15 -4.55 -11.87
N VAL A 252 7.61 -3.51 -12.56
CA VAL A 252 8.90 -2.84 -12.28
C VAL A 252 8.98 -2.26 -10.88
N GLY A 253 7.88 -1.67 -10.40
CA GLY A 253 7.75 -1.13 -9.04
C GLY A 253 7.23 -2.15 -8.02
N GLY A 254 7.06 -3.41 -8.41
CA GLY A 254 6.44 -4.43 -7.58
C GLY A 254 4.92 -4.50 -7.72
N VAL A 255 4.26 -5.10 -6.73
CA VAL A 255 2.82 -5.35 -6.73
C VAL A 255 2.17 -4.68 -5.53
N VAL A 256 1.06 -3.99 -5.76
CA VAL A 256 0.20 -3.42 -4.70
C VAL A 256 -1.19 -4.01 -4.87
N ASN A 257 -1.66 -4.74 -3.86
CA ASN A 257 -3.00 -5.29 -3.84
C ASN A 257 -3.82 -4.68 -2.71
N PHE A 258 -4.92 -4.06 -3.07
CA PHE A 258 -5.93 -3.56 -2.14
C PHE A 258 -6.90 -4.69 -1.81
N VAL A 259 -6.90 -5.11 -0.55
CA VAL A 259 -7.78 -6.16 -0.05
C VAL A 259 -9.05 -5.51 0.48
N THR A 260 -10.18 -5.81 -0.14
CA THR A 260 -11.47 -5.27 0.28
C THR A 260 -11.97 -5.96 1.54
N ARG A 261 -12.84 -5.29 2.30
CA ARG A 261 -13.42 -5.81 3.55
C ARG A 261 -14.02 -7.20 3.34
N ALA A 262 -13.69 -8.09 4.26
CA ALA A 262 -14.14 -9.47 4.23
C ALA A 262 -15.64 -9.60 4.59
N ILE A 263 -16.30 -10.64 4.07
CA ILE A 263 -17.67 -10.99 4.47
C ILE A 263 -17.62 -11.53 5.89
N PRO A 264 -18.38 -10.97 6.87
CA PRO A 264 -18.38 -11.48 8.24
C PRO A 264 -18.96 -12.89 8.34
N LYS A 265 -18.48 -13.66 9.34
CA LYS A 265 -19.05 -14.97 9.66
C LYS A 265 -20.48 -14.81 10.18
N GLU A 266 -20.67 -13.93 11.14
CA GLU A 266 -21.97 -13.57 11.70
C GLU A 266 -22.54 -12.32 11.03
N PHE A 267 -23.86 -12.20 11.02
CA PHE A 267 -24.47 -10.97 10.51
C PHE A 267 -24.07 -9.79 11.38
N GLY A 268 -23.58 -8.72 10.74
CA GLY A 268 -23.16 -7.52 11.42
C GLY A 268 -23.29 -6.27 10.54
N ILE A 269 -23.28 -5.13 11.21
CA ILE A 269 -23.29 -3.80 10.60
C ILE A 269 -22.14 -3.02 11.17
N GLU A 270 -21.30 -2.46 10.31
CA GLU A 270 -20.25 -1.55 10.72
C GLU A 270 -20.38 -0.24 9.95
N ALA A 271 -20.31 0.89 10.65
CA ALA A 271 -20.36 2.21 10.04
C ALA A 271 -19.20 3.07 10.57
N GLY A 272 -18.67 3.93 9.72
CA GLY A 272 -17.64 4.89 10.08
C GLY A 272 -17.89 6.23 9.42
N MET A 273 -17.44 7.29 10.07
CA MET A 273 -17.43 8.65 9.51
C MET A 273 -16.19 9.40 9.92
N GLU A 274 -15.82 10.35 9.10
CA GLU A 274 -14.65 11.19 9.31
C GLU A 274 -14.93 12.60 8.78
N GLY A 275 -14.37 13.60 9.44
CA GLY A 275 -14.42 14.99 8.98
C GLY A 275 -13.06 15.65 9.17
N LEU A 276 -12.63 16.44 8.18
CA LEU A 276 -11.37 17.16 8.19
C LEU A 276 -11.61 18.64 7.95
N GLN A 277 -10.85 19.49 8.65
CA GLN A 277 -10.85 20.93 8.48
C GLN A 277 -9.45 21.49 8.62
N SER A 278 -9.06 22.36 7.70
CA SER A 278 -7.79 23.10 7.73
C SER A 278 -8.03 24.56 8.13
N PRO A 279 -7.85 24.93 9.42
CA PRO A 279 -8.22 26.26 9.91
C PRO A 279 -7.44 27.42 9.29
N THR A 280 -6.25 27.14 8.74
CA THR A 280 -5.39 28.14 8.12
C THR A 280 -5.64 28.32 6.62
N SER A 281 -6.52 27.50 6.04
CA SER A 281 -6.93 27.56 4.64
C SER A 281 -7.99 28.65 4.42
N SER A 282 -8.04 29.19 3.21
CA SER A 282 -9.16 30.05 2.75
C SER A 282 -10.44 29.24 2.48
N GLN A 283 -10.33 27.91 2.36
CA GLN A 283 -11.48 27.04 2.20
C GLN A 283 -12.11 26.68 3.56
N HIS A 284 -13.39 26.98 3.70
CA HIS A 284 -14.13 26.74 4.93
C HIS A 284 -15.06 25.54 4.88
N ASP A 285 -15.24 24.94 3.69
CA ASP A 285 -16.05 23.73 3.53
C ASP A 285 -15.27 22.51 4.04
N PRO A 286 -15.75 21.84 5.11
CA PRO A 286 -15.07 20.67 5.62
C PRO A 286 -15.16 19.52 4.60
N LYS A 287 -14.10 18.72 4.54
CA LYS A 287 -14.11 17.45 3.82
C LYS A 287 -14.58 16.36 4.76
N GLY A 288 -15.53 15.54 4.31
CA GLY A 288 -16.02 14.40 5.09
C GLY A 288 -16.08 13.13 4.28
N SER A 289 -15.84 12.00 4.93
CA SER A 289 -16.07 10.68 4.37
C SER A 289 -16.91 9.82 5.33
N GLY A 290 -17.65 8.87 4.73
CA GLY A 290 -18.42 7.90 5.47
C GLY A 290 -18.33 6.53 4.82
N ASN A 291 -18.39 5.48 5.63
CA ASN A 291 -18.41 4.11 5.14
C ASN A 291 -19.44 3.26 5.91
N LEU A 292 -19.95 2.24 5.23
CA LEU A 292 -20.93 1.31 5.77
C LEU A 292 -20.61 -0.09 5.24
N MET A 293 -20.66 -1.08 6.11
CA MET A 293 -20.67 -2.49 5.74
C MET A 293 -21.86 -3.18 6.42
N ILE A 294 -22.61 -3.95 5.64
CA ILE A 294 -23.68 -4.81 6.12
C ILE A 294 -23.47 -6.19 5.50
N GLY A 295 -23.34 -7.23 6.30
CA GLY A 295 -23.11 -8.55 5.75
C GLY A 295 -23.10 -9.65 6.80
N GLY A 296 -22.99 -10.88 6.30
CA GLY A 296 -22.91 -12.09 7.12
C GLY A 296 -22.90 -13.35 6.27
N THR A 297 -22.71 -14.48 6.93
CA THR A 297 -22.67 -15.80 6.31
C THR A 297 -23.74 -16.69 6.96
N ALA A 298 -24.58 -17.30 6.15
CA ALA A 298 -25.59 -18.23 6.59
C ALA A 298 -25.01 -19.63 6.79
N ASP A 299 -25.70 -20.48 7.57
CA ASP A 299 -25.27 -21.87 7.89
C ASP A 299 -25.08 -22.77 6.66
N ASN A 300 -25.71 -22.43 5.54
CA ASN A 300 -25.55 -23.16 4.28
C ASN A 300 -24.27 -22.78 3.50
N GLY A 301 -23.42 -21.96 4.08
CA GLY A 301 -22.16 -21.51 3.47
C GLY A 301 -22.30 -20.33 2.48
N LEU A 302 -23.50 -19.74 2.36
CA LEU A 302 -23.71 -18.53 1.56
C LEU A 302 -23.43 -17.28 2.40
N GLY A 303 -22.39 -16.55 2.03
CA GLY A 303 -22.05 -15.25 2.60
C GLY A 303 -22.30 -14.11 1.61
N ALA A 304 -22.72 -12.96 2.12
CA ALA A 304 -22.84 -11.72 1.34
C ALA A 304 -22.49 -10.49 2.18
N ALA A 305 -21.89 -9.47 1.54
CA ALA A 305 -21.64 -8.17 2.16
C ALA A 305 -21.85 -7.05 1.15
N LEU A 306 -22.57 -6.02 1.59
CA LEU A 306 -22.70 -4.73 0.90
C LEU A 306 -21.76 -3.74 1.58
N LEU A 307 -20.87 -3.14 0.79
CA LEU A 307 -19.94 -2.11 1.21
C LEU A 307 -20.31 -0.78 0.53
N TYR A 308 -20.20 0.30 1.26
CA TYR A 308 -20.31 1.66 0.74
C TYR A 308 -19.23 2.54 1.33
N SER A 309 -18.61 3.37 0.50
CA SER A 309 -17.75 4.46 0.95
C SER A 309 -18.04 5.70 0.13
N GLY A 310 -18.19 6.84 0.79
CA GLY A 310 -18.45 8.11 0.14
C GLY A 310 -17.60 9.24 0.70
N THR A 311 -17.16 10.16 -0.18
CA THR A 311 -16.38 11.36 0.20
C THR A 311 -17.03 12.60 -0.39
N ARG A 312 -17.11 13.69 0.38
CA ARG A 312 -17.67 14.99 0.00
C ARG A 312 -16.86 16.11 0.66
N GLY A 313 -16.76 17.25 -0.02
CA GLY A 313 -16.15 18.47 0.51
C GLY A 313 -14.92 18.92 -0.24
N SER A 314 -14.19 19.89 0.33
CA SER A 314 -13.05 20.52 -0.32
C SER A 314 -11.77 20.27 0.47
N ASP A 315 -10.64 20.18 -0.24
CA ASP A 315 -9.32 20.25 0.38
C ASP A 315 -8.99 21.68 0.77
N TRP A 316 -7.74 21.97 1.10
CA TRP A 316 -7.29 23.27 1.61
C TRP A 316 -7.09 24.36 0.55
N ARG A 317 -7.21 24.04 -0.76
CA ARG A 317 -7.10 25.02 -1.85
C ARG A 317 -8.46 25.37 -2.42
N GLU A 318 -8.56 26.56 -3.03
CA GLU A 318 -9.70 26.92 -3.86
C GLU A 318 -9.86 25.92 -5.00
N HIS A 319 -11.08 25.72 -5.48
CA HIS A 319 -11.39 24.82 -6.59
C HIS A 319 -10.84 23.39 -6.39
N SER A 320 -11.08 22.82 -5.21
CA SER A 320 -10.62 21.48 -4.80
C SER A 320 -11.72 20.56 -4.31
N SER A 321 -12.98 20.87 -4.62
CA SER A 321 -14.10 20.06 -4.14
C SER A 321 -14.10 18.67 -4.78
N THR A 322 -14.43 17.66 -3.96
CA THR A 322 -14.46 16.25 -4.34
C THR A 322 -15.79 15.62 -3.96
N LYS A 323 -16.32 14.78 -4.85
CA LYS A 323 -17.47 13.92 -4.63
C LYS A 323 -17.15 12.53 -5.13
N ILE A 324 -17.20 11.53 -4.25
CA ILE A 324 -16.95 10.12 -4.58
C ILE A 324 -18.05 9.26 -3.97
N ASP A 325 -18.51 8.26 -4.72
CA ASP A 325 -19.37 7.17 -4.27
C ASP A 325 -18.76 5.83 -4.75
N ASP A 326 -18.60 4.89 -3.84
CA ASP A 326 -18.02 3.57 -4.09
C ASP A 326 -18.88 2.51 -3.40
N VAL A 327 -19.63 1.75 -4.18
CA VAL A 327 -20.54 0.69 -3.72
C VAL A 327 -20.00 -0.65 -4.20
N MET A 328 -19.91 -1.63 -3.30
CA MET A 328 -19.50 -3.00 -3.63
C MET A 328 -20.50 -4.01 -3.07
N LEU A 329 -20.80 -5.02 -3.85
CA LEU A 329 -21.50 -6.22 -3.39
C LEU A 329 -20.57 -7.42 -3.55
N LYS A 330 -20.27 -8.06 -2.44
CA LYS A 330 -19.44 -9.29 -2.40
C LYS A 330 -20.32 -10.47 -2.03
N THR A 331 -20.09 -11.61 -2.70
CA THR A 331 -20.71 -12.88 -2.29
C THR A 331 -19.69 -13.99 -2.25
N ARG A 332 -19.89 -14.94 -1.38
CA ARG A 332 -19.15 -16.18 -1.29
C ARG A 332 -20.14 -17.33 -1.04
N TYR A 333 -20.00 -18.39 -1.79
CA TYR A 333 -20.77 -19.60 -1.55
C TYR A 333 -19.83 -20.81 -1.47
N ALA A 334 -19.76 -21.42 -0.30
CA ALA A 334 -18.98 -22.63 -0.03
C ALA A 334 -19.94 -23.73 0.44
N PRO A 335 -20.54 -24.51 -0.49
CA PRO A 335 -21.46 -25.59 -0.14
C PRO A 335 -20.81 -26.71 0.65
N ASN A 336 -19.49 -26.82 0.55
CA ASN A 336 -18.63 -27.76 1.28
C ASN A 336 -17.19 -27.23 1.28
N GLU A 337 -16.27 -27.96 1.90
CA GLU A 337 -14.85 -27.59 2.01
C GLU A 337 -14.09 -27.64 0.68
N VAL A 338 -14.63 -28.34 -0.33
CA VAL A 338 -13.98 -28.58 -1.64
C VAL A 338 -14.25 -27.46 -2.64
N HIS A 339 -15.43 -26.89 -2.61
CA HIS A 339 -15.88 -25.93 -3.63
C HIS A 339 -16.16 -24.56 -3.02
N THR A 340 -15.57 -23.52 -3.59
CA THR A 340 -15.86 -22.12 -3.22
C THR A 340 -16.13 -21.30 -4.48
N PHE A 341 -17.25 -20.59 -4.49
CA PHE A 341 -17.63 -19.62 -5.51
C PHE A 341 -17.59 -18.23 -4.91
N THR A 342 -17.09 -17.25 -5.66
CA THR A 342 -16.99 -15.87 -5.20
C THR A 342 -17.49 -14.92 -6.28
N SER A 343 -18.03 -13.77 -5.88
CA SER A 343 -18.31 -12.68 -6.80
C SER A 343 -18.02 -11.32 -6.17
N LEU A 344 -17.64 -10.36 -7.00
CA LEU A 344 -17.51 -8.96 -6.63
C LEU A 344 -18.15 -8.11 -7.73
N LEU A 345 -19.11 -7.29 -7.34
CA LEU A 345 -19.68 -6.24 -8.17
C LEU A 345 -19.29 -4.90 -7.55
N GLN A 346 -18.80 -3.96 -8.37
CA GLN A 346 -18.50 -2.60 -7.92
C GLN A 346 -19.09 -1.58 -8.87
N TYR A 347 -19.66 -0.53 -8.30
CA TYR A 347 -19.96 0.73 -8.97
C TYR A 347 -19.25 1.86 -8.24
N TYR A 348 -18.32 2.50 -8.94
CA TYR A 348 -17.58 3.66 -8.46
C TYR A 348 -17.88 4.85 -9.36
N GLU A 349 -18.16 6.00 -8.77
CA GLU A 349 -18.34 7.27 -9.46
C GLU A 349 -17.67 8.39 -8.66
N GLY A 350 -16.97 9.28 -9.36
CA GLY A 350 -16.31 10.39 -8.73
C GLY A 350 -16.24 11.62 -9.62
N ARG A 351 -16.17 12.79 -8.97
CA ARG A 351 -15.97 14.10 -9.58
C ARG A 351 -15.10 14.94 -8.67
N ALA A 352 -14.10 15.63 -9.23
CA ALA A 352 -13.20 16.47 -8.47
C ALA A 352 -12.73 17.67 -9.29
N GLN A 353 -12.66 18.81 -8.64
CA GLN A 353 -12.05 20.04 -9.14
C GLN A 353 -10.54 19.99 -8.97
N MET A 354 -9.81 20.71 -9.83
CA MET A 354 -8.35 20.72 -9.82
C MET A 354 -7.84 22.16 -9.77
N PRO A 355 -7.20 22.58 -8.67
CA PRO A 355 -6.79 23.98 -8.46
C PRO A 355 -5.64 24.45 -9.35
N GLY A 356 -4.86 23.55 -9.94
CA GLY A 356 -3.72 23.86 -10.77
C GLY A 356 -2.43 24.17 -10.03
N GLY A 357 -1.31 24.21 -10.78
CA GLY A 357 0.00 24.62 -10.28
C GLY A 357 0.09 26.14 -10.13
N LEU A 358 0.93 26.59 -9.20
CA LEU A 358 1.18 28.00 -8.92
C LEU A 358 2.57 28.40 -9.40
N SER A 359 2.70 29.59 -9.95
CA SER A 359 4.01 30.24 -10.04
C SER A 359 4.53 30.59 -8.63
N ARG A 360 5.81 30.91 -8.49
CA ARG A 360 6.34 31.39 -7.19
C ARG A 360 5.64 32.66 -6.74
N ALA A 361 5.31 33.57 -7.66
CA ALA A 361 4.61 34.80 -7.34
C ALA A 361 3.20 34.53 -6.80
N ASP A 362 2.46 33.64 -7.48
CA ASP A 362 1.12 33.21 -7.03
C ASP A 362 1.17 32.52 -5.68
N TYR A 363 2.14 31.61 -5.50
CA TYR A 363 2.33 30.88 -4.23
C TYR A 363 2.61 31.85 -3.06
N ASN A 364 3.40 32.87 -3.28
CA ASN A 364 3.73 33.88 -2.25
C ASN A 364 2.56 34.85 -1.99
N ALA A 365 1.73 35.10 -2.99
CA ALA A 365 0.54 35.95 -2.86
C ALA A 365 -0.55 35.21 -2.06
N ASP A 366 -0.92 34.01 -2.47
CA ASP A 366 -1.79 33.10 -1.75
C ASP A 366 -1.54 31.65 -2.21
N ARG A 367 -0.93 30.85 -1.34
CA ARG A 367 -0.65 29.42 -1.62
C ARG A 367 -1.89 28.55 -1.77
N PHE A 368 -3.06 29.07 -1.40
CA PHE A 368 -4.32 28.32 -1.44
C PHE A 368 -5.19 28.68 -2.64
N GLN A 369 -4.83 29.72 -3.41
CA GLN A 369 -5.59 30.11 -4.59
C GLN A 369 -5.62 29.06 -5.69
N SER A 370 -6.60 29.15 -6.57
CA SER A 370 -6.69 28.38 -7.81
C SER A 370 -6.28 29.21 -9.02
N THR A 371 -5.50 28.61 -9.93
CA THR A 371 -5.15 29.19 -11.23
C THR A 371 -5.91 28.55 -12.38
N ARG A 372 -6.76 27.55 -12.10
CA ARG A 372 -7.43 26.71 -13.09
C ARG A 372 -8.94 26.59 -12.80
N PRO A 373 -9.73 27.66 -13.00
CA PRO A 373 -11.14 27.69 -12.61
C PRO A 373 -12.05 26.75 -13.42
N TYR A 374 -11.57 26.20 -14.54
CA TYR A 374 -12.31 25.30 -15.40
C TYR A 374 -11.91 23.84 -15.24
N ASP A 375 -10.75 23.57 -14.59
CA ASP A 375 -10.19 22.22 -14.54
C ASP A 375 -11.01 21.35 -13.57
N GLU A 376 -11.58 20.33 -14.14
CA GLU A 376 -12.43 19.38 -13.42
C GLU A 376 -12.29 18.00 -14.03
N PHE A 377 -12.29 16.99 -13.19
CA PHE A 377 -12.17 15.59 -13.58
C PHE A 377 -13.35 14.77 -13.03
N TRP A 378 -13.88 13.86 -13.82
CA TRP A 378 -14.89 12.90 -13.37
C TRP A 378 -14.73 11.55 -14.04
N GLY A 379 -15.27 10.54 -13.40
CA GLY A 379 -15.27 9.21 -13.98
C GLY A 379 -16.15 8.24 -13.21
N ARG A 380 -16.44 7.13 -13.86
CA ARG A 380 -17.15 6.00 -13.28
C ARG A 380 -16.45 4.69 -13.67
N ARG A 381 -16.50 3.71 -12.79
CA ARG A 381 -16.10 2.33 -13.09
C ARG A 381 -17.18 1.37 -12.67
N GLN A 382 -17.44 0.41 -13.52
CA GLN A 382 -18.25 -0.77 -13.25
C GLN A 382 -17.33 -1.99 -13.31
N LEU A 383 -17.39 -2.83 -12.29
CA LEU A 383 -16.65 -4.09 -12.22
C LEU A 383 -17.63 -5.21 -11.92
N ALA A 384 -17.47 -6.32 -12.63
CA ALA A 384 -18.07 -7.60 -12.29
C ALA A 384 -16.99 -8.68 -12.36
N SER A 385 -16.92 -9.52 -11.33
CA SER A 385 -16.02 -10.67 -11.30
C SER A 385 -16.70 -11.92 -10.73
N LEU A 386 -16.21 -13.06 -11.19
CA LEU A 386 -16.59 -14.38 -10.70
C LEU A 386 -15.31 -15.19 -10.46
N GLY A 387 -15.22 -15.80 -9.30
CA GLY A 387 -14.15 -16.69 -8.91
C GLY A 387 -14.70 -18.08 -8.58
N TYR A 388 -13.95 -19.11 -8.91
CA TYR A 388 -14.21 -20.48 -8.49
C TYR A 388 -12.92 -21.13 -8.02
N GLN A 389 -12.99 -21.80 -6.87
CA GLN A 389 -11.90 -22.60 -6.32
C GLN A 389 -12.38 -24.03 -6.09
N TYR A 390 -11.53 -24.95 -6.49
CA TYR A 390 -11.67 -26.39 -6.27
C TYR A 390 -10.43 -26.89 -5.52
N GLN A 391 -10.63 -27.38 -4.30
CA GLN A 391 -9.58 -27.88 -3.42
C GLN A 391 -10.05 -29.19 -2.78
N PRO A 392 -9.89 -30.33 -3.49
CA PRO A 392 -10.37 -31.63 -3.02
C PRO A 392 -9.61 -32.14 -1.80
N ASP A 393 -8.38 -31.71 -1.62
CA ASP A 393 -7.46 -32.11 -0.55
C ASP A 393 -6.43 -30.98 -0.27
N THR A 394 -5.46 -31.24 0.59
CA THR A 394 -4.40 -30.28 0.94
C THR A 394 -3.29 -30.18 -0.12
N GLN A 395 -3.28 -31.08 -1.11
CA GLN A 395 -2.22 -31.16 -2.13
C GLN A 395 -2.61 -30.50 -3.45
N HIS A 396 -3.89 -30.46 -3.77
CA HIS A 396 -4.38 -30.00 -5.07
C HIS A 396 -5.28 -28.77 -4.91
N LYS A 397 -4.97 -27.73 -5.63
CA LYS A 397 -5.79 -26.51 -5.66
C LYS A 397 -5.90 -26.00 -7.09
N PHE A 398 -7.12 -25.87 -7.58
CA PHE A 398 -7.43 -25.23 -8.84
C PHE A 398 -8.28 -23.98 -8.56
N SER A 399 -7.97 -22.88 -9.22
CA SER A 399 -8.81 -21.68 -9.16
C SER A 399 -8.94 -21.05 -10.54
N VAL A 400 -10.05 -20.36 -10.77
CA VAL A 400 -10.25 -19.52 -11.95
C VAL A 400 -10.94 -18.24 -11.53
N LEU A 401 -10.36 -17.12 -11.95
CA LEU A 401 -10.93 -15.79 -11.81
C LEU A 401 -11.30 -15.24 -13.19
N THR A 402 -12.53 -14.73 -13.34
CA THR A 402 -12.94 -13.98 -14.52
C THR A 402 -13.39 -12.59 -14.09
N PHE A 403 -13.12 -11.59 -14.92
CA PHE A 403 -13.53 -10.23 -14.62
C PHE A 403 -13.85 -9.44 -15.89
N TYR A 404 -14.73 -8.47 -15.73
CA TYR A 404 -15.08 -7.47 -16.70
C TYR A 404 -15.14 -6.09 -16.05
N THR A 405 -14.53 -5.08 -16.68
CA THR A 405 -14.64 -3.70 -16.24
C THR A 405 -15.02 -2.80 -17.41
N ASN A 406 -15.90 -1.84 -17.13
CA ASN A 406 -16.14 -0.68 -18.00
C ASN A 406 -15.80 0.57 -17.19
N THR A 407 -14.93 1.41 -17.74
CA THR A 407 -14.50 2.66 -17.11
C THR A 407 -14.69 3.81 -18.07
N LEU A 408 -15.46 4.80 -17.69
CA LEU A 408 -15.52 6.10 -18.35
C LEU A 408 -14.76 7.11 -17.49
N ARG A 409 -13.84 7.84 -18.09
CA ARG A 409 -13.23 9.01 -17.48
C ARG A 409 -13.31 10.20 -18.42
N SER A 410 -13.44 11.40 -17.87
CA SER A 410 -13.47 12.64 -18.65
C SER A 410 -13.03 13.81 -17.76
N GLY A 411 -12.75 14.94 -18.37
CA GLY A 411 -12.41 16.15 -17.65
C GLY A 411 -12.39 17.36 -18.57
N TYR A 412 -12.59 18.53 -17.97
CA TYR A 412 -12.25 19.81 -18.56
C TYR A 412 -10.84 20.19 -18.14
N LEU A 413 -10.02 20.59 -19.10
CA LEU A 413 -8.66 21.05 -18.86
C LEU A 413 -8.41 22.34 -19.65
N ASP A 414 -7.87 23.34 -18.96
CA ASP A 414 -7.33 24.54 -19.60
C ASP A 414 -5.91 24.26 -20.10
N GLN A 415 -5.78 24.22 -21.42
CA GLN A 415 -4.52 23.99 -22.14
C GLN A 415 -3.87 25.33 -22.59
N GLY A 416 -4.21 26.43 -21.94
CA GLY A 416 -3.74 27.77 -22.26
C GLY A 416 -4.42 28.40 -23.47
N LYS A 417 -4.24 27.85 -24.67
CA LYS A 417 -4.90 28.36 -25.89
C LYS A 417 -6.34 27.82 -26.05
N ASN A 418 -6.56 26.62 -25.61
CA ASN A 418 -7.84 25.90 -25.74
C ASN A 418 -8.29 25.35 -24.39
N LEU A 419 -9.60 25.35 -24.17
CA LEU A 419 -10.25 24.48 -23.20
C LEU A 419 -10.54 23.14 -23.89
N THR A 420 -10.32 22.04 -23.20
CA THR A 420 -10.54 20.70 -23.73
C THR A 420 -11.54 19.92 -22.90
N LEU A 421 -12.28 19.01 -23.57
CA LEU A 421 -13.12 17.98 -22.97
C LEU A 421 -12.65 16.63 -23.54
N SER A 422 -12.21 15.72 -22.68
CA SER A 422 -11.56 14.47 -23.12
C SER A 422 -12.26 13.23 -22.57
N PRO A 423 -13.46 12.85 -23.07
CA PRO A 423 -14.08 11.58 -22.71
C PRO A 423 -13.25 10.41 -23.25
N ARG A 424 -13.02 9.44 -22.36
CA ARG A 424 -12.31 8.19 -22.67
C ARG A 424 -13.06 7.04 -22.03
N GLU A 425 -13.41 6.06 -22.83
CA GLU A 425 -14.09 4.87 -22.37
C GLU A 425 -13.20 3.64 -22.57
N TYR A 426 -13.17 2.77 -21.57
CA TYR A 426 -12.32 1.58 -21.52
C TYR A 426 -13.16 0.36 -21.19
N TRP A 427 -12.87 -0.74 -21.87
CA TRP A 427 -13.42 -2.06 -21.60
C TRP A 427 -12.27 -3.04 -21.40
N VAL A 428 -12.28 -3.75 -20.29
CA VAL A 428 -11.29 -4.77 -19.99
C VAL A 428 -12.00 -6.04 -19.57
N ARG A 429 -11.58 -7.16 -20.11
CA ARG A 429 -12.04 -8.49 -19.74
C ARG A 429 -10.85 -9.41 -19.56
N GLY A 430 -10.93 -10.30 -18.58
CA GLY A 430 -9.88 -11.26 -18.34
C GLY A 430 -10.37 -12.57 -17.79
N VAL A 431 -9.55 -13.60 -17.99
CA VAL A 431 -9.70 -14.91 -17.37
C VAL A 431 -8.34 -15.40 -16.91
N GLU A 432 -8.31 -15.97 -15.71
CA GLU A 432 -7.06 -16.36 -15.06
C GLU A 432 -7.23 -17.71 -14.32
N PRO A 433 -7.08 -18.85 -15.01
CA PRO A 433 -6.97 -20.17 -14.38
C PRO A 433 -5.59 -20.35 -13.75
N ARG A 434 -5.56 -20.98 -12.57
CA ARG A 434 -4.37 -21.33 -11.80
C ARG A 434 -4.53 -22.72 -11.24
N TYR A 435 -3.41 -23.43 -11.14
CA TYR A 435 -3.34 -24.74 -10.48
C TYR A 435 -2.08 -24.82 -9.65
N SER A 436 -2.19 -25.35 -8.45
CA SER A 436 -1.05 -25.70 -7.62
C SER A 436 -1.17 -27.12 -7.12
N GLN A 437 0.00 -27.77 -6.99
CA GLN A 437 0.12 -29.14 -6.47
C GLN A 437 1.29 -29.22 -5.52
N SER A 438 1.02 -29.73 -4.31
CA SER A 438 2.05 -30.01 -3.31
C SER A 438 2.35 -31.51 -3.29
N PHE A 439 3.65 -31.87 -3.24
CA PHE A 439 4.11 -33.25 -3.13
C PHE A 439 5.49 -33.31 -2.47
N THR A 440 5.91 -34.49 -2.05
CA THR A 440 7.24 -34.71 -1.46
C THR A 440 8.08 -35.63 -2.37
N LEU A 441 9.34 -35.21 -2.62
CA LEU A 441 10.29 -35.97 -3.38
C LEU A 441 11.56 -36.19 -2.53
N GLY A 442 11.69 -37.40 -1.96
CA GLY A 442 12.75 -37.71 -0.98
C GLY A 442 12.59 -36.87 0.28
N GLU A 443 13.57 -36.02 0.59
CA GLU A 443 13.56 -35.11 1.76
C GLU A 443 13.07 -33.68 1.41
N THR A 444 12.65 -33.45 0.16
CA THR A 444 12.19 -32.13 -0.30
C THR A 444 10.68 -32.09 -0.41
N ALA A 445 10.05 -31.03 0.10
CA ALA A 445 8.66 -30.72 -0.16
C ALA A 445 8.58 -29.72 -1.32
N HIS A 446 7.64 -29.94 -2.22
CA HIS A 446 7.42 -29.14 -3.41
C HIS A 446 6.01 -28.59 -3.45
N GLU A 447 5.84 -27.36 -3.87
CA GLU A 447 4.58 -26.77 -4.29
C GLU A 447 4.75 -26.15 -5.68
N VAL A 448 4.37 -26.88 -6.72
CA VAL A 448 4.41 -26.41 -8.09
C VAL A 448 3.16 -25.61 -8.41
N GLY A 449 3.34 -24.36 -8.82
CA GLY A 449 2.28 -23.47 -9.29
C GLY A 449 2.38 -23.23 -10.79
N VAL A 450 1.26 -23.34 -11.50
CA VAL A 450 1.14 -22.95 -12.90
C VAL A 450 -0.07 -22.07 -13.11
N GLY A 451 0.02 -21.10 -13.98
CA GLY A 451 -1.10 -20.25 -14.30
C GLY A 451 -1.03 -19.66 -15.70
N TYR A 452 -2.20 -19.27 -16.16
CA TYR A 452 -2.40 -18.59 -17.41
C TYR A 452 -3.30 -17.39 -17.20
N ARG A 453 -3.03 -16.29 -17.90
CA ARG A 453 -3.87 -15.11 -17.88
C ARG A 453 -4.09 -14.60 -19.29
N TYR A 454 -5.35 -14.41 -19.64
CA TYR A 454 -5.75 -13.69 -20.82
C TYR A 454 -6.39 -12.37 -20.43
N VAL A 455 -5.96 -11.28 -21.07
CA VAL A 455 -6.57 -9.96 -20.92
C VAL A 455 -6.80 -9.35 -22.29
N SER A 456 -8.01 -8.88 -22.54
CA SER A 456 -8.37 -8.10 -23.72
C SER A 456 -8.84 -6.72 -23.29
N GLU A 457 -8.24 -5.70 -23.85
CA GLU A 457 -8.50 -4.28 -23.59
C GLU A 457 -8.99 -3.59 -24.86
N SER A 458 -9.93 -2.66 -24.70
CA SER A 458 -10.35 -1.75 -25.75
C SER A 458 -10.61 -0.38 -25.17
N THR A 459 -10.27 0.68 -25.92
CA THR A 459 -10.53 2.07 -25.49
C THR A 459 -10.93 2.91 -26.69
N HIS A 460 -11.81 3.88 -26.43
CA HIS A 460 -12.14 4.94 -27.38
C HIS A 460 -11.93 6.28 -26.67
N GLU A 461 -11.14 7.16 -27.29
CA GLU A 461 -10.79 8.50 -26.78
C GLU A 461 -11.15 9.54 -27.81
N VAL A 462 -11.94 10.54 -27.41
CA VAL A 462 -12.19 11.76 -28.20
C VAL A 462 -11.75 12.98 -27.38
N ARG A 463 -11.13 13.98 -28.03
CA ARG A 463 -10.81 15.25 -27.38
C ARG A 463 -11.44 16.40 -28.16
N TYR A 464 -12.46 17.00 -27.54
CA TYR A 464 -13.12 18.19 -28.05
C TYR A 464 -12.40 19.44 -27.55
N THR A 465 -12.43 20.50 -28.37
CA THR A 465 -11.72 21.75 -28.07
C THR A 465 -12.60 22.97 -28.29
N SER A 466 -12.36 24.02 -27.51
CA SER A 466 -12.86 25.38 -27.74
C SER A 466 -11.78 26.41 -27.42
N PRO A 467 -11.73 27.57 -28.10
CA PRO A 467 -10.74 28.59 -27.74
C PRO A 467 -10.91 29.07 -26.30
N ALA A 468 -9.84 29.10 -25.52
CA ALA A 468 -9.87 29.57 -24.11
C ALA A 468 -10.35 31.03 -24.02
N SER A 469 -10.04 31.85 -25.01
CA SER A 469 -10.51 33.25 -25.12
C SER A 469 -12.03 33.40 -25.22
N SER A 470 -12.75 32.33 -25.58
CA SER A 470 -14.22 32.33 -25.60
C SER A 470 -14.87 32.23 -24.23
N GLY A 471 -14.15 31.75 -23.22
CA GLY A 471 -14.68 31.41 -21.91
C GLY A 471 -15.77 30.33 -21.91
N ARG A 472 -15.92 29.59 -23.02
CA ARG A 472 -16.95 28.55 -23.20
C ARG A 472 -16.33 27.18 -23.13
N LEU A 473 -16.85 26.34 -22.24
CA LEU A 473 -16.46 24.93 -22.17
C LEU A 473 -16.88 24.17 -23.44
N PRO A 474 -16.01 23.30 -23.99
CA PRO A 474 -16.35 22.45 -25.13
C PRO A 474 -17.42 21.44 -24.74
N THR A 475 -18.19 21.00 -25.72
CA THR A 475 -19.22 19.96 -25.60
C THR A 475 -18.96 18.86 -26.65
N GLY A 476 -19.74 17.77 -26.61
CA GLY A 476 -19.66 16.71 -27.64
C GLY A 476 -19.97 17.15 -29.04
N ASN A 477 -20.45 18.41 -29.25
CA ASN A 477 -20.67 19.01 -30.59
C ASN A 477 -19.58 20.01 -30.98
N SER A 478 -18.56 20.21 -30.11
CA SER A 478 -17.43 21.08 -30.43
C SER A 478 -16.46 20.42 -31.40
N PRO A 479 -15.62 21.19 -32.14
CA PRO A 479 -14.53 20.62 -32.90
C PRO A 479 -13.67 19.69 -32.06
N TYR A 480 -13.14 18.63 -32.64
CA TYR A 480 -12.22 17.72 -31.98
C TYR A 480 -10.88 17.65 -32.71
N ASP A 481 -9.81 17.40 -31.96
CA ASP A 481 -8.45 17.28 -32.50
C ASP A 481 -7.84 15.89 -32.20
N ARG A 482 -8.59 15.03 -31.52
CA ARG A 482 -8.26 13.62 -31.28
C ARG A 482 -9.53 12.78 -31.37
N ASP A 483 -9.42 11.67 -32.09
CA ASP A 483 -10.38 10.58 -32.10
C ASP A 483 -9.61 9.30 -32.40
N THR A 484 -9.44 8.47 -31.34
CA THR A 484 -8.60 7.28 -31.40
C THR A 484 -9.30 6.08 -30.78
N GLN A 485 -9.14 4.93 -31.41
CA GLN A 485 -9.52 3.64 -30.86
C GLN A 485 -8.26 2.79 -30.70
N SER A 486 -8.03 2.29 -29.49
CA SER A 486 -6.88 1.43 -29.21
C SER A 486 -7.32 0.15 -28.51
N GLY A 487 -6.51 -0.89 -28.60
CA GLY A 487 -6.76 -2.13 -27.89
C GLY A 487 -5.51 -2.97 -27.72
N THR A 488 -5.57 -3.91 -26.78
CA THR A 488 -4.52 -4.86 -26.48
C THR A 488 -5.11 -6.25 -26.27
N GLU A 489 -4.45 -7.26 -26.82
CA GLU A 489 -4.62 -8.65 -26.43
C GLU A 489 -3.32 -9.15 -25.81
N ALA A 490 -3.42 -9.68 -24.59
CA ALA A 490 -2.28 -10.14 -23.83
C ALA A 490 -2.50 -11.54 -23.28
N HIS A 491 -1.49 -12.38 -23.47
CA HIS A 491 -1.42 -13.74 -22.95
C HIS A 491 -0.20 -13.85 -22.05
N ALA A 492 -0.39 -14.30 -20.82
CA ALA A 492 0.69 -14.52 -19.87
C ALA A 492 0.64 -15.94 -19.31
N TRP A 493 1.77 -16.59 -19.25
CA TRP A 493 1.94 -17.91 -18.63
C TRP A 493 2.96 -17.79 -17.53
N TYR A 494 2.78 -18.50 -16.44
CA TYR A 494 3.80 -18.63 -15.42
C TYR A 494 3.87 -20.07 -14.88
N ILE A 495 5.06 -20.40 -14.39
CA ILE A 495 5.35 -21.58 -13.59
C ILE A 495 6.32 -21.19 -12.50
N ASP A 496 6.09 -21.70 -11.30
CA ASP A 496 7.05 -21.65 -10.20
C ASP A 496 7.00 -22.95 -9.39
N ASP A 497 8.06 -23.24 -8.65
CA ASP A 497 8.14 -24.38 -7.73
C ASP A 497 8.74 -23.90 -6.41
N ARG A 498 7.95 -23.91 -5.35
CA ARG A 498 8.44 -23.70 -3.98
C ARG A 498 9.00 -25.03 -3.47
N ILE A 499 10.29 -25.06 -3.23
CA ILE A 499 11.05 -26.22 -2.79
C ILE A 499 11.53 -25.98 -1.37
N ASP A 500 10.99 -26.72 -0.40
CA ASP A 500 11.42 -26.68 0.99
C ASP A 500 12.36 -27.86 1.28
N VAL A 501 13.60 -27.56 1.74
CA VAL A 501 14.62 -28.55 2.10
C VAL A 501 15.40 -28.10 3.34
N GLY A 502 15.23 -28.79 4.44
CA GLY A 502 15.79 -28.36 5.72
C GLY A 502 15.33 -26.93 6.08
N ASN A 503 16.27 -26.03 6.29
CA ASN A 503 16.00 -24.63 6.61
C ASN A 503 15.90 -23.72 5.37
N TRP A 504 15.95 -24.28 4.16
CA TRP A 504 15.90 -23.52 2.91
C TRP A 504 14.55 -23.64 2.23
N THR A 505 14.05 -22.52 1.75
CA THR A 505 12.98 -22.46 0.75
C THR A 505 13.53 -21.81 -0.51
N LEU A 506 13.47 -22.51 -1.62
CA LEU A 506 13.90 -22.06 -2.95
C LEU A 506 12.70 -21.96 -3.86
N THR A 507 12.51 -20.85 -4.56
CA THR A 507 11.39 -20.71 -5.49
C THR A 507 11.91 -20.19 -6.85
N PRO A 508 12.41 -21.09 -7.74
CA PRO A 508 12.61 -20.75 -9.13
C PRO A 508 11.29 -20.54 -9.83
N GLY A 509 11.23 -19.56 -10.73
CA GLY A 509 10.02 -19.25 -11.46
C GLY A 509 10.29 -18.58 -12.81
N MET A 510 9.30 -18.65 -13.67
CA MET A 510 9.34 -18.04 -15.01
C MET A 510 7.95 -17.55 -15.38
N ARG A 511 7.88 -16.31 -15.84
CA ARG A 511 6.70 -15.74 -16.49
C ARG A 511 7.04 -15.39 -17.93
N TYR A 512 6.10 -15.60 -18.84
CA TYR A 512 6.22 -15.22 -20.22
C TYR A 512 4.97 -14.45 -20.65
N GLU A 513 5.16 -13.26 -21.19
CA GLU A 513 4.10 -12.41 -21.72
C GLU A 513 4.18 -12.33 -23.25
N HIS A 514 3.04 -12.47 -23.91
CA HIS A 514 2.87 -12.21 -25.34
C HIS A 514 1.80 -11.15 -25.51
N ILE A 515 2.15 -10.02 -26.10
CA ILE A 515 1.31 -8.81 -26.14
C ILE A 515 1.21 -8.31 -27.57
N GLN A 516 -0.03 -8.03 -28.00
CA GLN A 516 -0.34 -7.39 -29.26
C GLN A 516 -1.23 -6.18 -29.00
N SER A 517 -0.79 -5.00 -29.44
CA SER A 517 -1.51 -3.74 -29.25
C SER A 517 -1.67 -3.01 -30.57
N TYR A 518 -2.78 -2.28 -30.71
CA TYR A 518 -3.04 -1.44 -31.86
C TYR A 518 -3.61 -0.08 -31.47
N GLN A 519 -3.49 0.88 -32.38
CA GLN A 519 -4.16 2.18 -32.34
C GLN A 519 -4.64 2.58 -33.72
N ASN A 520 -5.93 2.88 -33.85
CA ASN A 520 -6.52 3.57 -34.98
C ASN A 520 -6.62 5.06 -34.65
N ASP A 521 -6.13 5.93 -35.52
CA ASP A 521 -6.27 7.39 -35.38
C ASP A 521 -7.21 7.87 -36.52
N TYR A 522 -8.43 8.23 -36.15
CA TYR A 522 -9.46 8.64 -37.11
C TYR A 522 -9.31 10.09 -37.58
N VAL A 523 -8.49 10.89 -36.88
CA VAL A 523 -8.16 12.27 -37.33
C VAL A 523 -7.07 12.25 -38.38
N LYS A 524 -6.06 11.37 -38.23
CA LYS A 524 -4.94 11.23 -39.17
C LYS A 524 -5.08 10.11 -40.17
N ASP A 525 -6.19 9.39 -40.13
CA ASP A 525 -6.52 8.22 -40.97
C ASP A 525 -5.38 7.20 -41.03
N GLY A 526 -5.11 6.56 -39.88
CA GLY A 526 -4.03 5.59 -39.78
C GLY A 526 -4.26 4.52 -38.70
N ARG A 527 -3.77 3.29 -38.98
CA ARG A 527 -3.70 2.18 -38.03
C ARG A 527 -2.24 1.79 -37.81
N GLN A 528 -1.88 1.63 -36.55
CA GLN A 528 -0.56 1.17 -36.17
C GLN A 528 -0.69 0.01 -35.18
N GLU A 529 0.21 -0.95 -35.30
CA GLU A 529 0.22 -2.16 -34.50
C GLU A 529 1.62 -2.44 -33.99
N ILE A 530 1.73 -2.99 -32.79
CA ILE A 530 2.97 -3.44 -32.20
C ILE A 530 2.73 -4.77 -31.46
N GLY A 531 3.66 -5.72 -31.64
CA GLY A 531 3.69 -6.97 -30.90
C GLY A 531 5.05 -7.18 -30.27
N TYR A 532 5.09 -7.67 -29.03
CA TYR A 532 6.32 -7.97 -28.32
C TYR A 532 6.13 -9.06 -27.28
N ASN A 533 7.27 -9.64 -26.84
CA ASN A 533 7.31 -10.69 -25.82
C ASN A 533 8.20 -10.26 -24.66
N ALA A 534 7.85 -10.70 -23.46
CA ALA A 534 8.64 -10.46 -22.25
C ALA A 534 8.85 -11.74 -21.44
N PRO A 535 10.01 -12.40 -21.56
CA PRO A 535 10.41 -13.47 -20.65
C PRO A 535 10.93 -12.87 -19.33
N LEU A 536 10.36 -13.30 -18.19
CA LEU A 536 10.60 -12.75 -16.86
C LEU A 536 11.03 -13.88 -15.90
N PRO A 537 12.31 -14.28 -15.90
CA PRO A 537 12.81 -15.28 -14.95
C PRO A 537 12.96 -14.68 -13.55
N ALA A 538 12.68 -15.51 -12.54
CA ALA A 538 12.87 -15.16 -11.14
C ALA A 538 13.45 -16.34 -10.34
N LEU A 539 14.17 -16.02 -9.28
CA LEU A 539 14.63 -16.96 -8.26
C LEU A 539 14.51 -16.28 -6.90
N ASN A 540 13.76 -16.89 -6.02
CA ASN A 540 13.63 -16.47 -4.63
C ASN A 540 14.26 -17.52 -3.72
N VAL A 541 14.93 -17.06 -2.68
CA VAL A 541 15.63 -17.90 -1.69
C VAL A 541 15.29 -17.35 -0.30
N LEU A 542 14.80 -18.22 0.56
CA LEU A 542 14.59 -17.92 1.98
C LEU A 542 15.38 -18.93 2.81
N TYR A 543 16.02 -18.47 3.87
CA TYR A 543 16.71 -19.31 4.83
C TYR A 543 16.25 -19.02 6.25
N HIS A 544 15.69 -20.01 6.91
CA HIS A 544 15.23 -19.92 8.29
C HIS A 544 16.41 -20.18 9.23
N LEU A 545 16.92 -19.10 9.88
CA LEU A 545 17.92 -19.23 10.92
C LEU A 545 17.32 -19.91 12.15
N ASN A 546 16.11 -19.52 12.50
CA ASN A 546 15.24 -20.14 13.53
C ASN A 546 13.79 -19.66 13.29
N GLU A 547 12.86 -20.00 14.19
CA GLU A 547 11.44 -19.67 14.10
C GLU A 547 11.15 -18.15 14.02
N SER A 548 12.05 -17.32 14.53
CA SER A 548 11.87 -15.87 14.58
C SER A 548 12.78 -15.09 13.62
N TRP A 549 13.69 -15.75 12.88
CA TRP A 549 14.69 -15.05 12.10
C TRP A 549 14.92 -15.67 10.73
N ASN A 550 14.68 -14.89 9.69
CA ASN A 550 14.87 -15.28 8.29
C ASN A 550 15.90 -14.40 7.60
N LEU A 551 16.63 -15.02 6.66
CA LEU A 551 17.40 -14.35 5.63
C LEU A 551 16.72 -14.59 4.29
N TYR A 552 16.66 -13.57 3.41
CA TYR A 552 16.15 -13.75 2.07
C TYR A 552 17.05 -13.13 1.00
N ALA A 553 17.02 -13.71 -0.17
CA ALA A 553 17.62 -13.15 -1.38
C ALA A 553 16.71 -13.43 -2.57
N ASN A 554 16.61 -12.50 -3.50
CA ASN A 554 15.89 -12.74 -4.74
C ASN A 554 16.51 -12.02 -5.94
N THR A 555 16.16 -12.52 -7.13
CA THR A 555 16.41 -11.82 -8.37
C THR A 555 15.30 -12.08 -9.35
N GLU A 556 14.82 -11.04 -10.02
CA GLU A 556 13.74 -11.14 -10.99
C GLU A 556 13.91 -10.21 -12.19
N GLY A 557 13.37 -10.63 -13.31
CA GLY A 557 13.11 -9.77 -14.46
C GLY A 557 11.73 -9.13 -14.37
N SER A 558 11.63 -7.86 -14.71
CA SER A 558 10.38 -7.12 -14.78
C SER A 558 10.30 -6.23 -16.00
N PHE A 559 9.11 -5.83 -16.41
CA PHE A 559 8.91 -4.99 -17.57
C PHE A 559 7.75 -4.01 -17.40
N GLY A 560 7.79 -2.93 -18.20
CA GLY A 560 6.68 -2.01 -18.41
C GLY A 560 6.26 -2.01 -19.87
N THR A 561 4.96 -1.94 -20.12
CA THR A 561 4.38 -2.06 -21.46
C THR A 561 4.56 -0.81 -22.30
N VAL A 562 4.51 -0.94 -23.63
CA VAL A 562 4.35 0.19 -24.55
C VAL A 562 2.91 0.69 -24.46
N GLN A 563 2.75 1.96 -24.06
CA GLN A 563 1.43 2.56 -23.89
C GLN A 563 0.80 2.99 -25.21
N TYR A 564 -0.53 3.10 -25.29
CA TYR A 564 -1.26 3.53 -26.49
C TYR A 564 -0.71 4.83 -27.09
N SER A 565 -0.42 5.83 -26.26
CA SER A 565 0.16 7.10 -26.73
C SER A 565 1.56 6.98 -27.34
N GLN A 566 2.24 5.85 -27.17
CA GLN A 566 3.59 5.58 -27.66
C GLN A 566 3.62 4.74 -28.94
N ILE A 567 2.52 4.03 -29.28
CA ILE A 567 2.49 3.07 -30.39
C ILE A 567 2.94 3.75 -31.68
N GLY A 568 2.44 4.95 -31.96
CA GLY A 568 2.84 5.71 -33.14
C GLY A 568 4.33 5.97 -33.25
N LYS A 569 4.98 6.36 -32.15
CA LYS A 569 6.42 6.59 -32.10
C LYS A 569 7.20 5.27 -32.15
N ALA A 570 6.71 4.23 -31.46
CA ALA A 570 7.33 2.91 -31.46
C ALA A 570 7.41 2.33 -32.87
N VAL A 571 6.33 2.43 -33.65
CA VAL A 571 6.26 1.92 -35.02
C VAL A 571 7.06 2.79 -35.99
N SER A 572 6.94 4.12 -35.92
CA SER A 572 7.53 5.02 -36.92
C SER A 572 9.06 5.21 -36.76
N SER A 573 9.57 5.19 -35.55
CA SER A 573 11.00 5.46 -35.26
C SER A 573 11.77 4.26 -34.74
N GLY A 574 11.09 3.20 -34.28
CA GLY A 574 11.71 2.08 -33.56
C GLY A 574 12.40 2.51 -32.24
N SER A 575 12.16 3.74 -31.79
CA SER A 575 12.87 4.36 -30.69
C SER A 575 12.30 4.03 -29.30
N ILE A 576 11.09 3.41 -29.27
CA ILE A 576 10.43 3.05 -28.03
C ILE A 576 10.29 1.53 -27.97
N GLU A 577 10.92 0.92 -26.99
CA GLU A 577 10.83 -0.49 -26.62
C GLU A 577 10.18 -0.61 -25.23
N PRO A 578 9.62 -1.76 -24.87
CA PRO A 578 9.16 -2.00 -23.48
C PRO A 578 10.22 -1.68 -22.45
N GLU A 579 9.83 -1.11 -21.30
CA GLU A 579 10.75 -1.00 -20.17
C GLU A 579 11.19 -2.40 -19.74
N LYS A 580 12.48 -2.56 -19.40
CA LYS A 580 13.03 -3.81 -18.87
C LYS A 580 13.91 -3.49 -17.68
N ALA A 581 13.70 -4.21 -16.60
CA ALA A 581 14.52 -4.09 -15.42
C ALA A 581 14.92 -5.46 -14.87
N ARG A 582 16.07 -5.49 -14.19
CA ARG A 582 16.53 -6.62 -13.40
C ARG A 582 16.73 -6.18 -11.98
N THR A 583 16.04 -6.84 -11.06
CA THR A 583 16.12 -6.58 -9.63
C THR A 583 16.94 -7.65 -8.92
N TRP A 584 17.69 -7.24 -7.90
CA TRP A 584 18.32 -8.10 -6.90
C TRP A 584 18.00 -7.56 -5.52
N GLU A 585 17.71 -8.44 -4.62
CA GLU A 585 17.48 -8.11 -3.21
C GLU A 585 18.26 -9.06 -2.30
N LEU A 586 18.65 -8.54 -1.15
CA LEU A 586 19.19 -9.30 -0.03
C LEU A 586 18.67 -8.66 1.25
N GLY A 587 18.12 -9.44 2.15
CA GLY A 587 17.60 -8.89 3.41
C GLY A 587 17.47 -9.92 4.51
N THR A 588 17.06 -9.41 5.65
CA THR A 588 16.81 -10.19 6.85
C THR A 588 15.57 -9.69 7.55
N ARG A 589 14.84 -10.60 8.17
CA ARG A 589 13.61 -10.34 8.92
C ARG A 589 13.63 -11.08 10.23
N PHE A 590 13.31 -10.35 11.30
CA PHE A 590 13.18 -10.86 12.64
C PHE A 590 11.78 -10.54 13.17
N ASP A 591 11.11 -11.53 13.76
CA ASP A 591 9.80 -11.39 14.41
C ASP A 591 9.70 -12.35 15.59
N ASN A 592 9.58 -11.78 16.80
CA ASN A 592 9.34 -12.55 18.03
C ASN A 592 8.10 -12.06 18.79
N GLN A 593 7.13 -11.49 18.09
CA GLN A 593 5.92 -10.85 18.61
C GLN A 593 6.16 -9.46 19.24
N ALA A 594 7.13 -9.32 20.13
CA ALA A 594 7.47 -8.04 20.76
C ALA A 594 8.27 -7.12 19.82
N LEU A 595 9.22 -7.70 19.07
CA LEU A 595 10.08 -6.98 18.14
C LEU A 595 9.90 -7.54 16.74
N GLN A 596 9.47 -6.68 15.83
CA GLN A 596 9.45 -6.92 14.39
C GLN A 596 10.47 -6.00 13.73
N ALA A 597 11.44 -6.57 13.03
CA ALA A 597 12.49 -5.82 12.36
C ALA A 597 12.79 -6.41 10.97
N GLU A 598 12.97 -5.55 9.99
CA GLU A 598 13.38 -5.92 8.64
C GLU A 598 14.43 -4.94 8.14
N VAL A 599 15.46 -5.46 7.47
CA VAL A 599 16.45 -4.68 6.73
C VAL A 599 16.68 -5.35 5.40
N GLY A 600 16.53 -4.61 4.31
CA GLY A 600 16.73 -5.07 2.95
C GLY A 600 17.63 -4.14 2.15
N LEU A 601 18.47 -4.71 1.31
CA LEU A 601 19.25 -4.05 0.30
C LEU A 601 18.67 -4.38 -1.06
N PHE A 602 18.60 -3.42 -1.97
CA PHE A 602 18.11 -3.65 -3.32
C PHE A 602 18.99 -2.98 -4.39
N LEU A 603 18.98 -3.57 -5.57
CA LEU A 603 19.59 -3.04 -6.78
C LEU A 603 18.66 -3.31 -7.97
N ILE A 604 18.22 -2.26 -8.68
CA ILE A 604 17.42 -2.35 -9.90
C ILE A 604 18.22 -1.71 -11.04
N ASN A 605 18.48 -2.45 -12.10
CA ASN A 605 19.08 -1.93 -13.31
C ASN A 605 18.05 -1.92 -14.43
N PHE A 606 17.75 -0.73 -14.96
CA PHE A 606 16.95 -0.54 -16.14
C PHE A 606 17.80 -0.52 -17.39
N SER A 607 17.40 -1.25 -18.39
CA SER A 607 17.96 -1.13 -19.74
C SER A 607 17.29 -0.04 -20.56
N ASN A 608 16.00 0.22 -20.29
CA ASN A 608 15.20 1.22 -20.97
C ASN A 608 14.08 1.72 -20.03
N GLN A 609 14.31 2.83 -19.32
CA GLN A 609 13.32 3.42 -18.43
C GLN A 609 12.52 4.50 -19.17
N TYR A 610 11.20 4.48 -19.02
CA TYR A 610 10.34 5.51 -19.57
C TYR A 610 10.33 6.79 -18.73
N GLU A 611 10.12 7.90 -19.41
CA GLU A 611 9.85 9.20 -18.81
C GLU A 611 8.75 9.92 -19.59
N SER A 612 8.03 10.82 -18.92
CA SER A 612 7.12 11.73 -19.58
C SER A 612 7.90 12.93 -20.13
N ASN A 613 7.60 13.33 -21.34
CA ASN A 613 8.13 14.54 -21.93
C ASN A 613 7.42 15.75 -21.28
N GLN A 614 8.21 16.70 -20.80
CA GLN A 614 7.70 17.91 -20.14
C GLN A 614 6.97 18.88 -21.07
N THR A 615 7.07 18.68 -22.39
CA THR A 615 6.54 19.62 -23.39
C THR A 615 5.20 19.17 -23.97
N ASP A 616 5.00 17.88 -24.17
CA ASP A 616 3.86 17.35 -24.93
C ASP A 616 3.18 16.14 -24.27
N ASP A 617 3.48 15.86 -23.01
CA ASP A 617 2.99 14.70 -22.24
C ASP A 617 3.24 13.33 -22.88
N SER A 618 4.00 13.28 -23.96
CA SER A 618 4.39 12.00 -24.56
C SER A 618 5.35 11.26 -23.66
N VAL A 619 5.24 9.96 -23.66
CA VAL A 619 6.21 9.10 -22.97
C VAL A 619 7.38 8.81 -23.91
N THR A 620 8.58 8.99 -23.45
CA THR A 620 9.84 8.74 -24.16
C THR A 620 10.74 7.81 -23.35
N SER A 621 11.85 7.36 -23.93
CA SER A 621 12.84 6.59 -23.21
C SER A 621 13.89 7.52 -22.57
N ARG A 622 14.06 7.43 -21.25
CA ARG A 622 15.22 7.99 -20.53
C ARG A 622 16.48 7.14 -20.76
N GLY A 623 16.29 5.90 -21.17
CA GLY A 623 17.37 4.95 -21.35
C GLY A 623 17.76 4.24 -20.06
N LYS A 624 19.07 4.01 -19.86
CA LYS A 624 19.57 3.24 -18.71
C LYS A 624 19.53 4.04 -17.43
N THR A 625 19.00 3.43 -16.37
CA THR A 625 19.06 3.96 -15.00
C THR A 625 19.46 2.87 -14.01
N ARG A 626 19.93 3.27 -12.83
CA ARG A 626 20.21 2.38 -11.71
C ARG A 626 19.59 2.93 -10.45
N HIS A 627 18.82 2.08 -9.78
CA HIS A 627 18.24 2.37 -8.47
C HIS A 627 18.84 1.39 -7.47
N SER A 628 19.44 1.89 -6.40
CA SER A 628 20.01 1.07 -5.32
C SER A 628 19.74 1.70 -3.99
N GLY A 629 19.63 0.89 -2.96
CA GLY A 629 19.31 1.45 -1.64
C GLY A 629 19.20 0.42 -0.53
N LEU A 630 18.81 0.95 0.61
CA LEU A 630 18.54 0.22 1.83
C LEU A 630 17.12 0.61 2.31
N GLU A 631 16.36 -0.38 2.73
CA GLU A 631 15.06 -0.23 3.34
C GLU A 631 15.09 -0.89 4.70
N SER A 632 14.47 -0.27 5.71
CA SER A 632 14.34 -0.85 7.05
C SER A 632 13.00 -0.52 7.66
N ARG A 633 12.50 -1.45 8.46
CA ARG A 633 11.30 -1.30 9.29
C ARG A 633 11.57 -1.88 10.66
N LEU A 634 11.04 -1.20 11.67
CA LEU A 634 11.07 -1.63 13.06
C LEU A 634 9.71 -1.38 13.71
N ARG A 635 9.23 -2.32 14.47
CA ARG A 635 8.15 -2.17 15.45
C ARG A 635 8.58 -2.85 16.72
N TYR A 636 8.47 -2.17 17.85
CA TYR A 636 8.86 -2.71 19.13
C TYR A 636 7.84 -2.38 20.22
N ASP A 637 7.33 -3.41 20.87
CA ASP A 637 6.51 -3.31 22.07
C ASP A 637 7.43 -3.17 23.29
N LEU A 638 7.43 -2.00 23.91
CA LEU A 638 8.36 -1.67 24.98
C LEU A 638 7.99 -2.34 26.34
N GLY A 639 6.83 -2.97 26.42
CA GLY A 639 6.45 -3.81 27.55
C GLY A 639 7.44 -4.95 27.80
N ASP A 640 8.07 -5.45 26.74
CA ASP A 640 9.13 -6.47 26.83
C ASP A 640 10.41 -5.95 27.54
N VAL A 641 10.68 -4.64 27.46
CA VAL A 641 11.84 -4.02 28.12
C VAL A 641 11.57 -3.76 29.60
N SER A 642 10.37 -3.29 29.93
CA SER A 642 9.99 -2.93 31.32
C SER A 642 8.47 -2.92 31.49
N PRO A 643 7.94 -3.49 32.56
CA PRO A 643 6.51 -3.40 32.90
C PRO A 643 5.99 -1.95 33.01
N ALA A 644 6.88 -0.98 33.31
CA ALA A 644 6.50 0.44 33.36
C ALA A 644 6.21 1.03 31.98
N LEU A 645 6.64 0.35 30.90
CA LEU A 645 6.42 0.71 29.51
C LEU A 645 5.40 -0.22 28.83
N GLU A 646 4.71 -1.05 29.60
CA GLU A 646 3.61 -1.85 29.11
C GLU A 646 2.60 -0.95 28.38
N ASN A 647 2.08 -1.42 27.26
CA ASN A 647 1.18 -0.67 26.39
C ASN A 647 1.81 0.49 25.57
N LEU A 648 3.13 0.64 25.61
CA LEU A 648 3.86 1.59 24.78
C LEU A 648 4.58 0.84 23.66
N SER A 649 4.24 1.13 22.40
CA SER A 649 4.95 0.61 21.25
C SER A 649 5.53 1.74 20.41
N VAL A 650 6.66 1.47 19.76
CA VAL A 650 7.33 2.38 18.85
C VAL A 650 7.46 1.73 17.48
N SER A 651 7.36 2.52 16.43
CA SER A 651 7.57 2.08 15.06
C SER A 651 8.45 3.05 14.31
N ALA A 652 9.27 2.53 13.41
CA ALA A 652 10.11 3.33 12.53
C ALA A 652 10.20 2.68 11.16
N SER A 653 10.22 3.49 10.13
CA SER A 653 10.61 3.06 8.80
C SER A 653 11.65 4.01 8.22
N TYR A 654 12.56 3.48 7.42
CA TYR A 654 13.56 4.29 6.73
C TYR A 654 13.92 3.67 5.40
N ALA A 655 14.06 4.52 4.39
CA ALA A 655 14.58 4.14 3.08
C ALA A 655 15.65 5.14 2.62
N TYR A 656 16.76 4.59 2.18
CA TYR A 656 17.76 5.29 1.37
C TYR A 656 17.65 4.79 -0.06
N VAL A 657 17.41 5.70 -1.02
CA VAL A 657 17.25 5.38 -2.44
C VAL A 657 18.18 6.24 -3.27
N ASN A 658 19.14 5.63 -3.94
CA ASN A 658 20.02 6.28 -4.90
C ASN A 658 19.63 5.89 -6.33
N ALA A 659 18.70 6.64 -6.91
CA ALA A 659 18.22 6.48 -8.28
C ALA A 659 18.98 7.43 -9.21
N VAL A 660 19.77 6.92 -10.15
CA VAL A 660 20.63 7.72 -11.01
C VAL A 660 20.52 7.32 -12.48
N ILE A 661 20.64 8.31 -13.36
CA ILE A 661 20.66 8.15 -14.80
C ILE A 661 22.02 7.56 -15.22
N ARG A 662 22.00 6.48 -16.00
CA ARG A 662 23.19 5.79 -16.53
C ARG A 662 23.24 5.78 -18.05
N GLN A 663 22.29 6.41 -18.71
CA GLN A 663 22.34 6.67 -20.13
C GLN A 663 23.44 7.70 -20.42
N ALA A 664 24.31 7.41 -21.40
CA ALA A 664 25.33 8.36 -21.82
C ALA A 664 24.67 9.64 -22.39
N GLY A 665 25.20 10.81 -22.04
CA GLY A 665 24.68 12.13 -22.41
C GLY A 665 24.81 13.11 -21.26
N ASP A 666 24.24 14.31 -21.43
CA ASP A 666 24.37 15.45 -20.52
C ASP A 666 23.83 15.18 -19.10
N ASN A 667 22.85 14.28 -18.97
CA ASN A 667 22.24 13.91 -17.69
C ASN A 667 22.89 12.72 -17.00
N TYR A 668 24.03 12.21 -17.52
CA TYR A 668 24.70 11.05 -16.92
C TYR A 668 25.14 11.33 -15.47
N GLY A 669 24.73 10.47 -14.55
CA GLY A 669 25.02 10.58 -13.12
C GLY A 669 24.03 11.42 -12.34
N ASN A 670 23.13 12.15 -13.00
CA ASN A 670 22.08 12.92 -12.36
C ASN A 670 21.06 12.00 -11.65
N GLN A 671 20.45 12.54 -10.61
CA GLN A 671 19.37 11.87 -9.88
C GLN A 671 18.11 11.78 -10.75
N VAL A 672 17.44 10.65 -10.71
CA VAL A 672 16.12 10.49 -11.33
C VAL A 672 15.12 11.47 -10.66
N PRO A 673 14.34 12.23 -11.43
CA PRO A 673 13.37 13.18 -10.87
C PRO A 673 12.34 12.52 -9.95
N PHE A 674 11.84 13.29 -8.98
CA PHE A 674 10.83 12.88 -8.00
C PHE A 674 11.24 11.65 -7.16
N SER A 675 12.54 11.46 -6.97
CA SER A 675 13.13 10.38 -6.19
C SER A 675 13.91 10.95 -5.00
N PRO A 676 13.28 11.17 -3.85
CA PRO A 676 13.99 11.63 -2.65
C PRO A 676 14.98 10.56 -2.18
N LYS A 677 16.21 10.97 -1.81
CA LYS A 677 17.24 10.03 -1.36
C LYS A 677 16.94 9.41 0.01
N HIS A 678 16.31 10.16 0.88
CA HIS A 678 16.01 9.74 2.24
C HIS A 678 14.54 9.96 2.53
N LYS A 679 13.88 8.94 3.02
CA LYS A 679 12.52 8.99 3.52
C LYS A 679 12.40 8.15 4.77
N GLY A 680 11.62 8.60 5.74
CA GLY A 680 11.42 7.85 6.99
C GLY A 680 10.17 8.28 7.72
N THR A 681 9.68 7.38 8.56
CA THR A 681 8.55 7.63 9.46
C THR A 681 8.93 7.18 10.87
N LEU A 682 8.40 7.86 11.86
CA LEU A 682 8.43 7.44 13.25
C LEU A 682 7.01 7.40 13.78
N GLY A 683 6.69 6.45 14.62
CA GLY A 683 5.41 6.32 15.29
C GLY A 683 5.59 5.90 16.74
N MET A 684 4.71 6.37 17.59
CA MET A 684 4.62 5.97 18.99
C MET A 684 3.15 5.81 19.34
N ASP A 685 2.78 4.64 19.83
CA ASP A 685 1.43 4.30 20.26
C ASP A 685 1.44 4.01 21.77
N TYR A 686 0.49 4.60 22.49
CA TYR A 686 0.28 4.35 23.90
C TYR A 686 -1.17 4.01 24.19
N LEU A 687 -1.40 2.87 24.82
CA LEU A 687 -2.71 2.38 25.25
C LEU A 687 -2.89 2.62 26.74
N SER A 688 -4.02 3.22 27.15
CA SER A 688 -4.34 3.46 28.55
C SER A 688 -5.82 3.18 28.81
N GLY A 689 -6.13 1.96 29.23
CA GLY A 689 -7.51 1.50 29.32
C GLY A 689 -8.20 1.57 27.94
N SER A 690 -9.30 2.33 27.85
CA SER A 690 -10.02 2.56 26.58
C SER A 690 -9.42 3.67 25.70
N TRP A 691 -8.37 4.35 26.14
CA TRP A 691 -7.70 5.39 25.36
C TRP A 691 -6.58 4.82 24.50
N THR A 692 -6.50 5.28 23.28
CA THR A 692 -5.34 5.09 22.40
C THR A 692 -4.78 6.45 22.01
N PHE A 693 -3.49 6.66 22.22
CA PHE A 693 -2.76 7.84 21.80
C PHE A 693 -1.73 7.45 20.75
N ASN A 694 -1.63 8.23 19.70
CA ASN A 694 -0.63 8.09 18.64
C ASN A 694 0.06 9.41 18.39
N VAL A 695 1.39 9.39 18.26
CA VAL A 695 2.20 10.48 17.75
C VAL A 695 3.02 9.92 16.60
N ASN A 696 3.04 10.60 15.48
CA ASN A 696 3.78 10.15 14.31
C ASN A 696 4.48 11.31 13.58
N SER A 697 5.52 10.97 12.82
CA SER A 697 6.19 11.89 11.94
C SER A 697 6.53 11.27 10.61
N GLU A 698 6.62 12.10 9.58
CA GLU A 698 7.07 11.77 8.24
C GLU A 698 8.19 12.72 7.84
N TYR A 699 9.32 12.17 7.39
CA TYR A 699 10.46 12.90 6.87
C TYR A 699 10.72 12.52 5.42
N GLN A 700 11.02 13.52 4.59
CA GLN A 700 11.47 13.35 3.22
C GLN A 700 12.59 14.34 2.90
N SER A 701 13.68 13.88 2.27
CA SER A 701 14.75 14.75 1.78
C SER A 701 14.34 15.49 0.53
N GLY A 702 15.10 16.55 0.17
CA GLY A 702 14.90 17.25 -1.09
C GLY A 702 15.14 16.37 -2.31
N GLN A 703 14.52 16.75 -3.44
CA GLN A 703 14.57 16.04 -4.73
C GLN A 703 14.54 17.04 -5.89
N TYR A 704 14.66 16.55 -7.11
CA TYR A 704 14.63 17.37 -8.33
C TYR A 704 13.37 17.10 -9.14
N ALA A 705 12.94 18.11 -9.90
CA ALA A 705 11.75 18.02 -10.76
C ALA A 705 12.08 17.54 -12.19
N ASP A 706 13.36 17.60 -12.61
CA ASP A 706 13.81 17.29 -13.97
C ASP A 706 15.10 16.46 -14.03
N ASN A 707 15.42 15.92 -15.21
CA ASN A 707 16.63 15.12 -15.47
C ASN A 707 17.94 15.91 -15.39
N ALA A 708 17.90 17.21 -15.64
CA ALA A 708 19.07 18.10 -15.55
C ALA A 708 19.46 18.37 -14.10
N ASN A 709 18.58 18.03 -13.15
CA ASN A 709 18.70 18.34 -11.72
C ASN A 709 18.84 19.85 -11.50
N THR A 710 18.00 20.63 -12.18
CA THR A 710 17.96 22.07 -12.08
C THR A 710 17.81 22.50 -10.62
N GLN A 711 18.71 23.41 -10.17
CA GLN A 711 18.70 23.93 -8.80
C GLN A 711 17.77 25.12 -8.67
N ASP A 712 17.89 26.03 -9.63
CA ASP A 712 17.17 27.30 -9.63
C ASP A 712 15.73 27.10 -10.08
N GLU A 713 14.83 27.86 -9.47
CA GLU A 713 13.42 27.79 -9.76
C GLU A 713 13.08 28.54 -11.07
N SER A 714 12.29 27.88 -11.93
CA SER A 714 11.71 28.52 -13.11
C SER A 714 10.61 29.52 -12.71
N ALA A 715 10.37 30.53 -13.56
CA ALA A 715 9.38 31.56 -13.28
C ALA A 715 7.96 31.02 -13.08
N ASP A 716 7.63 29.94 -13.78
CA ASP A 716 6.35 29.23 -13.65
C ASP A 716 6.30 28.25 -12.48
N GLY A 717 7.39 28.09 -11.70
CA GLY A 717 7.48 27.19 -10.57
C GLY A 717 7.59 25.69 -10.91
N SER A 718 7.67 25.32 -12.20
CA SER A 718 7.70 23.93 -12.62
C SER A 718 9.05 23.23 -12.44
N LEU A 719 10.13 23.95 -12.62
CA LEU A 719 11.51 23.45 -12.48
C LEU A 719 12.17 23.97 -11.20
N GLY A 720 13.23 23.32 -10.80
CA GLY A 720 14.01 23.66 -9.61
C GLY A 720 13.94 22.57 -8.54
N ARG A 721 14.79 22.73 -7.54
CA ARG A 721 14.85 21.81 -6.40
C ARG A 721 13.53 21.85 -5.62
N ILE A 722 13.03 20.68 -5.24
CA ILE A 722 11.93 20.50 -4.30
C ILE A 722 12.55 20.32 -2.92
N PRO A 723 12.28 21.22 -1.93
CA PRO A 723 12.83 21.10 -0.59
C PRO A 723 12.35 19.82 0.13
N GLY A 724 13.16 19.32 1.06
CA GLY A 724 12.73 18.31 2.00
C GLY A 724 11.84 18.91 3.10
N PHE A 725 11.12 18.03 3.79
CA PHE A 725 10.24 18.43 4.88
C PHE A 725 10.20 17.37 5.98
N MET A 726 9.72 17.76 7.16
CA MET A 726 9.36 16.89 8.25
C MET A 726 8.02 17.34 8.82
N LEU A 727 7.05 16.42 8.86
CA LEU A 727 5.70 16.67 9.36
C LEU A 727 5.45 15.85 10.62
N TRP A 728 4.65 16.38 11.52
CA TRP A 728 4.24 15.71 12.74
C TRP A 728 2.72 15.66 12.85
N GLY A 729 2.20 14.54 13.32
CA GLY A 729 0.80 14.32 13.63
C GLY A 729 0.60 13.74 15.01
N ALA A 730 -0.58 13.96 15.58
CA ALA A 730 -1.01 13.34 16.83
C ALA A 730 -2.49 13.00 16.77
N ARG A 731 -2.87 11.91 17.47
CA ARG A 731 -4.24 11.43 17.59
C ARG A 731 -4.51 10.90 18.98
N ALA A 732 -5.72 11.11 19.47
CA ALA A 732 -6.27 10.43 20.64
C ALA A 732 -7.63 9.83 20.27
N SER A 733 -7.91 8.61 20.70
CA SER A 733 -9.23 7.98 20.53
C SER A 733 -9.65 7.24 21.80
N TYR A 734 -10.96 7.11 21.95
CA TYR A 734 -11.60 6.43 23.07
C TYR A 734 -12.56 5.35 22.57
N ASP A 735 -12.41 4.14 23.07
CA ASP A 735 -13.30 3.01 22.81
C ASP A 735 -14.31 2.90 23.96
N PHE A 736 -15.60 3.06 23.65
CA PHE A 736 -16.69 3.00 24.59
C PHE A 736 -17.12 1.56 24.95
N GLY A 737 -16.57 0.57 24.23
CA GLY A 737 -16.82 -0.85 24.46
C GLY A 737 -18.18 -1.37 23.96
N PRO A 738 -18.48 -2.65 24.20
CA PRO A 738 -19.62 -3.35 23.64
C PRO A 738 -20.98 -2.77 24.03
N GLN A 739 -21.11 -2.19 25.23
CA GLN A 739 -22.35 -1.56 25.71
C GLN A 739 -22.80 -0.37 24.85
N PHE A 740 -21.90 0.21 24.06
CA PHE A 740 -22.17 1.29 23.12
C PHE A 740 -21.90 0.86 21.66
N ALA A 741 -22.17 -0.41 21.33
CA ALA A 741 -21.93 -0.95 19.99
C ALA A 741 -20.48 -0.78 19.50
N ASN A 742 -19.51 -0.93 20.39
CA ASN A 742 -18.08 -0.71 20.13
C ASN A 742 -17.84 0.67 19.46
N LEU A 743 -18.53 1.70 19.92
CA LEU A 743 -18.32 3.07 19.47
C LEU A 743 -16.86 3.48 19.76
N ASN A 744 -16.14 3.84 18.73
CA ASN A 744 -14.80 4.44 18.85
C ASN A 744 -14.84 5.87 18.33
N LEU A 745 -14.42 6.84 19.14
CA LEU A 745 -14.31 8.25 18.74
C LEU A 745 -12.85 8.69 18.81
N GLY A 746 -12.37 9.33 17.77
CA GLY A 746 -11.02 9.85 17.69
C GLY A 746 -10.96 11.29 17.21
N VAL A 747 -9.98 12.03 17.71
CA VAL A 747 -9.61 13.36 17.25
C VAL A 747 -8.11 13.42 17.02
N GLY A 748 -7.69 14.13 15.98
CA GLY A 748 -6.28 14.29 15.70
C GLY A 748 -5.96 15.56 14.95
N VAL A 749 -4.66 15.81 14.84
CA VAL A 749 -4.09 16.95 14.13
C VAL A 749 -2.97 16.46 13.24
N LYS A 750 -3.01 16.82 11.95
CA LYS A 750 -1.93 16.61 10.97
C LYS A 750 -1.16 17.91 10.82
N ASN A 751 0.14 17.80 10.50
CA ASN A 751 1.05 18.94 10.36
C ASN A 751 0.91 19.92 11.55
N ILE A 752 1.14 19.43 12.77
CA ILE A 752 0.93 20.16 14.05
C ILE A 752 1.61 21.53 14.03
N PHE A 753 2.82 21.60 13.46
CA PHE A 753 3.63 22.81 13.45
C PHE A 753 3.32 23.77 12.28
N ASP A 754 2.29 23.42 11.45
CA ASP A 754 1.91 24.16 10.23
C ASP A 754 3.12 24.44 9.30
N HIS A 755 3.98 23.42 9.15
CA HIS A 755 5.16 23.53 8.29
C HIS A 755 4.74 23.74 6.83
N HIS A 756 5.25 24.78 6.22
CA HIS A 756 4.96 25.12 4.83
C HIS A 756 5.91 24.35 3.91
N TYR A 757 5.37 23.48 3.10
CA TYR A 757 6.09 22.70 2.11
C TYR A 757 5.29 22.66 0.80
N PHE A 758 5.93 22.23 -0.26
CA PHE A 758 5.31 22.10 -1.57
C PHE A 758 5.93 20.95 -2.35
N THR A 759 5.16 20.45 -3.31
CA THR A 759 5.65 19.62 -4.41
C THR A 759 5.64 20.43 -5.70
N ARG A 760 6.10 19.85 -6.83
CA ARG A 760 6.05 20.46 -8.16
C ARG A 760 5.41 19.48 -9.14
N ALA A 761 4.76 20.01 -10.15
CA ALA A 761 4.51 19.33 -11.38
C ALA A 761 5.33 19.99 -12.48
N ALA A 762 6.16 19.19 -13.14
CA ALA A 762 7.00 19.64 -14.25
C ALA A 762 6.42 19.28 -15.61
N GLU A 763 5.41 18.43 -15.60
CA GLU A 763 4.79 17.83 -16.76
C GLU A 763 3.43 18.47 -17.01
N ASP A 764 3.03 18.56 -18.29
CA ASP A 764 1.74 19.02 -18.75
C ASP A 764 1.46 20.54 -18.55
N ASN A 765 0.31 20.99 -19.02
CA ASN A 765 -0.06 22.42 -18.95
C ASN A 765 -0.43 22.90 -17.53
N ASN A 766 -0.48 22.00 -16.56
CA ASN A 766 -0.84 22.26 -15.18
C ASN A 766 0.38 22.31 -14.24
N LYS A 767 1.53 22.66 -14.80
CA LYS A 767 2.82 22.73 -14.10
C LYS A 767 2.89 23.88 -13.11
N GLY A 768 3.79 23.76 -12.13
CA GLY A 768 4.04 24.73 -11.09
C GLY A 768 4.16 24.13 -9.70
N LEU A 769 4.03 24.98 -8.69
CA LEU A 769 4.08 24.63 -7.28
C LEU A 769 2.71 24.14 -6.79
N TYR A 770 2.72 23.11 -5.97
CA TYR A 770 1.55 22.58 -5.27
C TYR A 770 1.77 22.65 -3.77
N ALA A 771 1.02 23.53 -3.10
CA ALA A 771 1.09 23.71 -1.66
C ALA A 771 0.72 22.41 -0.93
N GLY A 772 1.59 21.96 -0.03
CA GLY A 772 1.34 20.83 0.85
C GLY A 772 0.24 21.13 1.87
N GLN A 773 -0.28 20.07 2.48
CA GLN A 773 -1.35 20.13 3.47
C GLN A 773 -0.96 21.00 4.67
N PRO A 774 -1.73 22.07 4.99
CA PRO A 774 -1.50 22.88 6.18
C PRO A 774 -1.89 22.09 7.44
N ARG A 775 -1.77 22.73 8.61
CA ARG A 775 -2.33 22.13 9.83
C ARG A 775 -3.80 21.80 9.61
N THR A 776 -4.15 20.52 9.82
CA THR A 776 -5.50 20.01 9.60
C THR A 776 -5.97 19.26 10.84
N ILE A 777 -7.14 19.65 11.36
CA ILE A 777 -7.81 18.95 12.45
C ILE A 777 -8.77 17.95 11.83
N TYR A 778 -8.86 16.75 12.41
CA TYR A 778 -9.81 15.74 11.97
C TYR A 778 -10.48 15.03 13.13
N MET A 779 -11.68 14.54 12.89
CA MET A 779 -12.47 13.72 13.78
C MET A 779 -12.87 12.43 13.06
N GLN A 780 -12.85 11.33 13.78
CA GLN A 780 -13.24 10.01 13.27
C GLN A 780 -14.20 9.35 14.27
N GLY A 781 -15.21 8.65 13.76
CA GLY A 781 -16.09 7.83 14.56
C GLY A 781 -16.41 6.53 13.86
N SER A 782 -16.48 5.41 14.60
CA SER A 782 -16.91 4.12 14.07
C SER A 782 -17.74 3.35 15.09
N VAL A 783 -18.72 2.59 14.59
CA VAL A 783 -19.57 1.69 15.40
C VAL A 783 -19.62 0.32 14.74
N LYS A 784 -19.79 -0.72 15.58
CA LYS A 784 -19.92 -2.11 15.12
C LYS A 784 -21.01 -2.81 15.95
N PHE A 785 -22.06 -3.25 15.27
CA PHE A 785 -23.22 -3.96 15.81
C PHE A 785 -23.15 -5.44 15.53
#